data_8860654b9626b532e96edbda1859b136
#
_entry.id   8860654b9626b532e96edbda1859b136
#
_cell.length_a   1.000
_cell.length_b   1.000
_cell.length_c   1.000
_cell.angle_alpha   90.00
_cell.angle_beta   90.00
_cell.angle_gamma   90.00
#
_symmetry.space_group_name_H-M   'P 1'
#
loop_
_entity.id
_entity.type
_entity.pdbx_description
1 polymer ?
#
loop_
_entity_poly.entity_id
_entity_poly.type
_entity_poly.pdbx_seq_one_letter_code
_entity_poly.pdbx_strand_id
1 'polypeptide(L)'
;MMTDKSTTTTPAKAEEIEGEYYIKLDMNVLNHLGMSLYSNTPAVLTEIISNAWDADAANVTITLDKDKGEVLITDDGHGMSDLDIKNRFLNVGYARRDDKRSRSDSNNRQVMGRKGIGKLAMFSLAKKIQVTSKIANSQAIAFEIDVTALQDAIKSKVPYKAKPIISQFNQNQGTQIKLFELKKSISRTEGYLRKKLARRFSIIGEAHKFEVVINNTPISFADRDFLKELQFLWEIGVKDPNRNKECKSLKRNGVLDGIINFQGQEYDVRGYIGSVLTPNVLKRDPEVPNNTVAIISNGRIFDEDILPEFGSAKHFTNYLVGEIEIDLLDANDKEDMATSSRQKLQQDDNRYPVLKSYFTKILSQIDKDWDNWRREIGAEEAEEESPAIKEWFASLRGLEEKAARKVIGQINTMSFSGENPQLAKKTVLKNTVLAFEKLRIQDNLDRLDSEHDIHSKIFKDIFSSIDDIEATLYHQITSQRLAVIDRFQSITDDNELEKVVQEYLYDHLWLLDPSWERASGSQQIERTLTAELKQVHQDAEKGARLDIEYKTIAGQHIIIEMKRPKVKPSIEELVVQGRKYLVAVKQWYHNNPASCPMNGKIPDIEVIFLLGKAPSLPPFEGDDYNAKQLESIHARIMTYTDLITQSKQAYNEYVASRSESDRIKNIIDKI
;
A
#
# COMPACT_ATOMS: atom_id res chain seq x y z
N MET A 1 -76.02 -13.20 -44.83
CA MET A 1 -75.06 -13.57 -45.88
C MET A 1 -73.72 -12.94 -45.49
N MET A 2 -72.84 -13.76 -45.09
CA MET A 2 -71.41 -13.76 -45.29
C MET A 2 -70.79 -14.67 -44.24
N THR A 3 -70.29 -15.77 -44.76
CA THR A 3 -69.72 -16.90 -44.02
C THR A 3 -68.30 -16.56 -43.62
N ASP A 4 -68.04 -16.69 -42.34
CA ASP A 4 -66.70 -16.60 -41.79
C ASP A 4 -66.03 -17.99 -41.81
N LYS A 5 -64.90 -18.08 -42.52
CA LYS A 5 -64.08 -19.27 -42.58
C LYS A 5 -62.96 -19.17 -41.54
N SER A 6 -63.15 -19.82 -40.42
CA SER A 6 -62.06 -20.06 -39.45
C SER A 6 -61.10 -21.13 -40.02
N THR A 7 -59.90 -20.70 -40.35
CA THR A 7 -58.76 -21.56 -40.64
C THR A 7 -58.08 -21.98 -39.33
N THR A 8 -58.36 -23.20 -38.92
CA THR A 8 -57.59 -23.92 -37.86
C THR A 8 -56.25 -24.32 -38.43
N THR A 9 -55.17 -23.61 -37.97
CA THR A 9 -53.79 -24.04 -38.17
C THR A 9 -53.46 -25.09 -37.14
N THR A 10 -53.28 -26.31 -37.59
CA THR A 10 -52.71 -27.43 -36.86
C THR A 10 -51.27 -27.11 -36.49
N PRO A 11 -50.80 -27.33 -35.24
CA PRO A 11 -49.42 -27.11 -34.90
C PRO A 11 -48.58 -28.21 -35.60
N ALA A 12 -47.51 -27.77 -36.29
CA ALA A 12 -46.52 -28.63 -36.89
C ALA A 12 -45.90 -29.54 -35.79
N LYS A 13 -45.94 -30.86 -36.05
CA LYS A 13 -45.19 -31.82 -35.25
C LYS A 13 -43.72 -31.42 -35.32
N ALA A 14 -43.12 -31.23 -34.15
CA ALA A 14 -41.65 -31.15 -34.02
C ALA A 14 -41.10 -32.50 -34.55
N GLU A 15 -40.34 -32.44 -35.59
CA GLU A 15 -39.50 -33.57 -36.02
C GLU A 15 -38.53 -33.87 -34.89
N GLU A 16 -38.60 -35.05 -34.30
CA GLU A 16 -37.57 -35.60 -33.43
C GLU A 16 -36.28 -35.73 -34.24
N ILE A 17 -35.31 -34.85 -33.98
CA ILE A 17 -33.97 -34.96 -34.55
C ILE A 17 -33.28 -36.10 -33.77
N GLU A 18 -33.29 -37.30 -34.27
CA GLU A 18 -32.42 -38.40 -33.85
C GLU A 18 -30.98 -38.05 -34.23
N GLY A 19 -30.25 -37.42 -33.30
CA GLY A 19 -28.82 -37.15 -33.42
C GLY A 19 -28.12 -37.49 -32.12
N GLU A 20 -27.21 -38.46 -32.13
CA GLU A 20 -26.30 -38.71 -31.01
C GLU A 20 -25.26 -37.58 -30.95
N TYR A 21 -25.36 -36.72 -29.92
CA TYR A 21 -24.43 -35.63 -29.71
C TYR A 21 -23.29 -36.08 -28.78
N TYR A 22 -22.08 -36.23 -29.35
CA TYR A 22 -20.88 -36.60 -28.58
C TYR A 22 -19.99 -35.39 -28.31
N ILE A 23 -19.54 -35.21 -27.04
CA ILE A 23 -18.48 -34.26 -26.71
C ILE A 23 -17.14 -34.92 -27.05
N LYS A 24 -16.40 -34.35 -28.00
CA LYS A 24 -15.03 -34.77 -28.36
C LYS A 24 -14.03 -33.84 -27.67
N LEU A 25 -13.11 -34.38 -26.86
CA LEU A 25 -12.02 -33.64 -26.27
C LEU A 25 -10.83 -33.63 -27.27
N ASP A 26 -10.44 -32.44 -27.68
CA ASP A 26 -9.22 -32.24 -28.46
C ASP A 26 -8.01 -32.21 -27.53
N MET A 27 -6.89 -32.80 -27.93
CA MET A 27 -5.63 -32.77 -27.13
C MET A 27 -5.10 -31.37 -26.92
N ASN A 28 -5.53 -30.34 -27.68
CA ASN A 28 -5.20 -28.92 -27.39
C ASN A 28 -5.62 -28.44 -25.99
N VAL A 29 -6.56 -29.14 -25.36
CA VAL A 29 -6.91 -28.88 -23.94
C VAL A 29 -5.67 -29.00 -23.03
N LEU A 30 -4.70 -29.85 -23.35
CA LEU A 30 -3.44 -29.97 -22.60
C LEU A 30 -2.58 -28.72 -22.68
N ASN A 31 -2.63 -27.94 -23.77
CA ASN A 31 -1.93 -26.66 -23.87
C ASN A 31 -2.50 -25.63 -22.92
N HIS A 32 -3.82 -25.60 -22.75
CA HIS A 32 -4.51 -24.69 -21.83
C HIS A 32 -4.40 -25.15 -20.38
N LEU A 33 -4.51 -26.42 -20.09
CA LEU A 33 -4.43 -26.98 -18.74
C LEU A 33 -2.99 -27.13 -18.23
N GLY A 34 -1.98 -27.22 -19.09
CA GLY A 34 -0.59 -27.45 -18.70
C GLY A 34 0.29 -26.24 -18.81
N MET A 35 0.37 -25.64 -20.00
CA MET A 35 1.41 -24.64 -20.31
C MET A 35 1.04 -23.21 -19.91
N SER A 36 -0.22 -22.87 -19.83
CA SER A 36 -0.70 -21.53 -19.46
C SER A 36 -1.15 -21.40 -18.00
N LEU A 37 -1.38 -22.52 -17.33
CA LEU A 37 -1.93 -22.52 -15.97
C LEU A 37 -0.92 -22.09 -14.89
N TYR A 38 0.38 -22.37 -15.11
CA TYR A 38 1.43 -22.10 -14.13
C TYR A 38 2.40 -21.04 -14.66
N SER A 39 2.34 -19.85 -14.09
CA SER A 39 3.05 -18.67 -14.58
C SER A 39 4.45 -18.48 -14.02
N ASN A 40 4.82 -19.21 -12.94
CA ASN A 40 6.06 -18.97 -12.21
C ASN A 40 6.70 -20.25 -11.62
N THR A 41 8.01 -20.20 -11.44
CA THR A 41 8.82 -21.31 -10.90
C THR A 41 8.34 -21.82 -9.52
N PRO A 42 7.99 -20.97 -8.53
CA PRO A 42 7.47 -21.46 -7.24
C PRO A 42 6.21 -22.31 -7.37
N ALA A 43 5.30 -21.99 -8.29
CA ALA A 43 4.08 -22.76 -8.50
C ALA A 43 4.39 -24.17 -9.05
N VAL A 44 5.33 -24.26 -10.01
CA VAL A 44 5.79 -25.57 -10.55
C VAL A 44 6.45 -26.41 -9.47
N LEU A 45 7.34 -25.82 -8.67
CA LEU A 45 8.00 -26.53 -7.55
C LEU A 45 6.98 -26.97 -6.50
N THR A 46 5.94 -26.17 -6.24
CA THR A 46 4.84 -26.55 -5.34
C THR A 46 4.16 -27.84 -5.76
N GLU A 47 3.90 -28.02 -7.07
CA GLU A 47 3.28 -29.25 -7.57
C GLU A 47 4.19 -30.47 -7.40
N ILE A 48 5.50 -30.31 -7.66
CA ILE A 48 6.47 -31.42 -7.53
C ILE A 48 6.64 -31.80 -6.06
N ILE A 49 6.78 -30.83 -5.16
CA ILE A 49 6.88 -31.05 -3.71
C ILE A 49 5.60 -31.73 -3.17
N SER A 50 4.43 -31.31 -3.64
CA SER A 50 3.18 -31.96 -3.27
C SER A 50 3.12 -33.43 -3.72
N ASN A 51 3.64 -33.75 -4.89
CA ASN A 51 3.72 -35.14 -5.37
C ASN A 51 4.70 -35.99 -4.53
N ALA A 52 5.81 -35.39 -4.08
CA ALA A 52 6.74 -36.04 -3.17
C ALA A 52 6.10 -36.33 -1.79
N TRP A 53 5.35 -35.37 -1.24
CA TRP A 53 4.55 -35.59 -0.02
C TRP A 53 3.55 -36.75 -0.18
N ASP A 54 2.84 -36.78 -1.31
CA ASP A 54 1.87 -37.83 -1.64
C ASP A 54 2.55 -39.21 -1.84
N ALA A 55 3.84 -39.22 -2.15
CA ALA A 55 4.66 -40.42 -2.26
C ALA A 55 5.35 -40.83 -0.96
N ASP A 56 4.94 -40.27 0.19
CA ASP A 56 5.52 -40.52 1.51
C ASP A 56 7.00 -40.11 1.67
N ALA A 57 7.51 -39.22 0.82
CA ALA A 57 8.87 -38.72 0.96
C ALA A 57 9.09 -38.06 2.33
N ALA A 58 10.24 -38.27 2.91
CA ALA A 58 10.73 -37.53 4.08
C ALA A 58 11.58 -36.33 3.66
N ASN A 59 12.32 -36.48 2.54
CA ASN A 59 13.25 -35.47 2.07
C ASN A 59 13.04 -35.15 0.59
N VAL A 60 13.04 -33.87 0.27
CA VAL A 60 13.04 -33.36 -1.11
C VAL A 60 14.23 -32.43 -1.30
N THR A 61 15.12 -32.77 -2.23
CA THR A 61 16.29 -31.96 -2.55
C THR A 61 16.08 -31.30 -3.91
N ILE A 62 16.24 -29.97 -3.96
CA ILE A 62 16.12 -29.15 -5.17
C ILE A 62 17.50 -28.53 -5.44
N THR A 63 18.09 -28.86 -6.56
CA THR A 63 19.35 -28.27 -7.01
C THR A 63 19.08 -27.37 -8.20
N LEU A 64 19.47 -26.10 -8.08
CA LEU A 64 19.34 -25.08 -9.11
C LEU A 64 20.72 -24.81 -9.69
N ASP A 65 20.98 -25.28 -10.89
CA ASP A 65 22.21 -24.98 -11.65
C ASP A 65 21.92 -23.85 -12.64
N LYS A 66 22.30 -22.63 -12.27
CA LYS A 66 22.03 -21.44 -13.08
C LYS A 66 22.92 -21.40 -14.34
N ASP A 67 24.13 -21.95 -14.25
CA ASP A 67 25.12 -21.92 -15.35
C ASP A 67 24.67 -22.86 -16.47
N LYS A 68 24.14 -24.03 -16.10
CA LYS A 68 23.58 -25.00 -17.07
C LYS A 68 22.12 -24.73 -17.42
N GLY A 69 21.43 -23.86 -16.67
CA GLY A 69 20.00 -23.66 -16.85
C GLY A 69 19.18 -24.91 -16.53
N GLU A 70 19.52 -25.62 -15.46
CA GLU A 70 18.91 -26.88 -15.06
C GLU A 70 18.32 -26.82 -13.65
N VAL A 71 17.23 -27.56 -13.43
CA VAL A 71 16.65 -27.80 -12.11
C VAL A 71 16.57 -29.30 -11.90
N LEU A 72 17.18 -29.79 -10.83
CA LEU A 72 17.11 -31.18 -10.43
C LEU A 72 16.33 -31.29 -9.11
N ILE A 73 15.25 -32.04 -9.11
CA ILE A 73 14.45 -32.30 -7.91
C ILE A 73 14.50 -33.81 -7.63
N THR A 74 14.87 -34.18 -6.42
CA THR A 74 14.95 -35.59 -5.99
C THR A 74 14.21 -35.76 -4.68
N ASP A 75 13.32 -36.75 -4.61
CA ASP A 75 12.65 -37.17 -3.40
C ASP A 75 13.03 -38.63 -3.03
N ASP A 76 12.85 -38.97 -1.75
CA ASP A 76 13.07 -40.30 -1.19
C ASP A 76 11.74 -41.08 -0.96
N GLY A 77 10.69 -40.71 -1.66
CA GLY A 77 9.37 -41.35 -1.58
C GLY A 77 9.39 -42.79 -2.09
N HIS A 78 8.23 -43.42 -2.14
CA HIS A 78 8.11 -44.86 -2.53
C HIS A 78 8.51 -45.17 -3.98
N GLY A 79 8.70 -44.17 -4.83
CA GLY A 79 8.97 -44.33 -6.25
C GLY A 79 7.75 -44.86 -7.06
N MET A 80 7.97 -45.19 -8.31
CA MET A 80 6.93 -45.65 -9.25
C MET A 80 7.36 -46.91 -9.99
N SER A 81 6.46 -47.91 -10.10
CA SER A 81 6.60 -49.04 -10.99
C SER A 81 6.34 -48.65 -12.43
N ASP A 82 6.68 -49.54 -13.38
CA ASP A 82 6.34 -49.38 -14.79
C ASP A 82 4.82 -49.19 -14.97
N LEU A 83 4.01 -49.94 -14.24
CA LEU A 83 2.56 -49.80 -14.25
C LEU A 83 2.09 -48.45 -13.67
N ASP A 84 2.72 -47.97 -12.60
CA ASP A 84 2.40 -46.67 -12.03
C ASP A 84 2.76 -45.54 -12.99
N ILE A 85 3.90 -45.64 -13.66
CA ILE A 85 4.31 -44.67 -14.69
C ILE A 85 3.28 -44.63 -15.82
N LYS A 86 2.91 -45.78 -16.39
CA LYS A 86 2.01 -45.84 -17.53
C LYS A 86 0.58 -45.48 -17.19
N ASN A 87 0.05 -45.98 -16.09
CA ASN A 87 -1.39 -45.87 -15.76
C ASN A 87 -1.73 -44.64 -14.90
N ARG A 88 -0.74 -44.04 -14.21
CA ARG A 88 -0.96 -42.94 -13.27
C ARG A 88 -0.15 -41.70 -13.63
N PHE A 89 1.20 -41.81 -13.73
CA PHE A 89 2.02 -40.64 -13.97
C PHE A 89 1.86 -40.07 -15.39
N LEU A 90 1.88 -40.88 -16.42
CA LEU A 90 1.68 -40.48 -17.82
C LEU A 90 0.21 -40.30 -18.17
N ASN A 91 -0.71 -40.80 -17.37
CA ASN A 91 -2.14 -40.59 -17.58
C ASN A 91 -2.59 -39.25 -17.05
N VAL A 92 -2.87 -38.30 -17.93
CA VAL A 92 -3.31 -36.94 -17.57
C VAL A 92 -4.77 -36.99 -17.12
N GLY A 93 -5.09 -36.37 -15.97
CA GLY A 93 -6.42 -36.39 -15.38
C GLY A 93 -6.68 -37.58 -14.46
N TYR A 94 -5.69 -38.45 -14.25
CA TYR A 94 -5.85 -39.52 -13.25
C TYR A 94 -5.99 -38.90 -11.83
N ALA A 95 -7.19 -39.06 -11.25
CA ALA A 95 -7.53 -38.55 -9.93
C ALA A 95 -7.33 -39.65 -8.90
N ARG A 96 -6.28 -39.55 -8.08
CA ARG A 96 -5.91 -40.56 -7.05
C ARG A 96 -7.02 -40.79 -6.02
N ARG A 97 -7.79 -39.75 -5.67
CA ARG A 97 -8.87 -39.85 -4.67
C ARG A 97 -10.08 -40.65 -5.16
N ASP A 98 -10.31 -40.72 -6.46
CA ASP A 98 -11.41 -41.52 -7.05
C ASP A 98 -11.20 -43.02 -6.81
N ASP A 99 -9.94 -43.47 -6.70
CA ASP A 99 -9.57 -44.84 -6.33
C ASP A 99 -9.62 -45.10 -4.81
N LYS A 100 -10.29 -44.23 -4.02
CA LYS A 100 -10.35 -44.28 -2.55
C LYS A 100 -8.99 -44.19 -1.86
N ARG A 101 -7.98 -43.65 -2.53
CA ARG A 101 -6.59 -43.46 -2.05
C ARG A 101 -6.38 -42.02 -1.58
N SER A 102 -7.22 -41.56 -0.67
CA SER A 102 -7.15 -40.22 -0.09
C SER A 102 -6.00 -40.01 0.88
N ARG A 103 -5.36 -41.11 1.31
CA ARG A 103 -4.21 -41.11 2.19
C ARG A 103 -3.03 -41.85 1.58
N SER A 104 -1.81 -41.45 1.96
CA SER A 104 -0.58 -42.10 1.56
C SER A 104 -0.44 -43.50 2.19
N ASP A 105 0.31 -44.36 1.52
CA ASP A 105 0.31 -45.78 1.82
C ASP A 105 1.08 -46.12 3.14
N SER A 106 2.15 -45.40 3.46
CA SER A 106 3.04 -45.72 4.60
C SER A 106 2.84 -44.78 5.79
N ASN A 107 2.78 -43.48 5.56
CA ASN A 107 2.70 -42.48 6.63
C ASN A 107 1.26 -42.03 6.93
N ASN A 108 0.27 -42.55 6.22
CA ASN A 108 -1.16 -42.18 6.34
C ASN A 108 -1.40 -40.66 6.21
N ARG A 109 -0.57 -39.97 5.42
CA ARG A 109 -0.66 -38.55 5.15
C ARG A 109 -1.88 -38.25 4.29
N GLN A 110 -2.56 -37.13 4.53
CA GLN A 110 -3.59 -36.65 3.63
C GLN A 110 -2.96 -36.27 2.28
N VAL A 111 -3.48 -36.85 1.18
CA VAL A 111 -2.96 -36.61 -0.17
C VAL A 111 -3.37 -35.23 -0.67
N MET A 112 -2.41 -34.46 -1.18
CA MET A 112 -2.61 -33.11 -1.73
C MET A 112 -3.08 -33.12 -3.19
N GLY A 113 -2.66 -34.12 -3.97
CA GLY A 113 -3.05 -34.28 -5.38
C GLY A 113 -4.50 -34.72 -5.53
N ARG A 114 -5.30 -33.97 -6.33
CA ARG A 114 -6.73 -34.25 -6.54
C ARG A 114 -7.08 -34.44 -8.02
N LYS A 115 -6.67 -33.50 -8.86
CA LYS A 115 -7.11 -33.39 -10.26
C LYS A 115 -6.24 -34.15 -11.28
N GLY A 116 -5.08 -34.67 -10.85
CA GLY A 116 -4.14 -35.41 -11.73
C GLY A 116 -3.52 -34.60 -12.86
N ILE A 117 -3.57 -33.27 -12.78
CA ILE A 117 -3.04 -32.35 -13.81
C ILE A 117 -1.77 -31.60 -13.33
N GLY A 118 -1.42 -31.64 -12.04
CA GLY A 118 -0.30 -30.89 -11.48
C GLY A 118 1.06 -31.18 -12.15
N LYS A 119 1.27 -32.43 -12.63
CA LYS A 119 2.47 -32.83 -13.40
C LYS A 119 2.66 -32.01 -14.68
N LEU A 120 1.60 -31.46 -15.27
CA LEU A 120 1.67 -30.63 -16.46
C LEU A 120 2.35 -29.26 -16.17
N ALA A 121 2.45 -28.87 -14.91
CA ALA A 121 3.14 -27.65 -14.50
C ALA A 121 4.60 -27.62 -14.98
N MET A 122 5.28 -28.77 -15.00
CA MET A 122 6.66 -28.89 -15.49
C MET A 122 6.81 -28.45 -16.95
N PHE A 123 5.78 -28.65 -17.77
CA PHE A 123 5.80 -28.27 -19.19
C PHE A 123 5.80 -26.74 -19.41
N SER A 124 5.39 -25.96 -18.39
CA SER A 124 5.48 -24.50 -18.44
C SER A 124 6.92 -24.00 -18.26
N LEU A 125 7.76 -24.75 -17.55
CA LEU A 125 9.09 -24.30 -17.12
C LEU A 125 10.22 -24.78 -18.06
N ALA A 126 10.14 -26.01 -18.60
CA ALA A 126 11.21 -26.62 -19.38
C ALA A 126 10.73 -27.13 -20.74
N LYS A 127 11.67 -27.22 -21.71
CA LYS A 127 11.44 -27.87 -23.00
C LYS A 127 11.69 -29.37 -22.92
N LYS A 128 12.57 -29.79 -22.01
CA LYS A 128 12.90 -31.21 -21.81
C LYS A 128 12.84 -31.58 -20.34
N ILE A 129 12.27 -32.74 -20.05
CA ILE A 129 12.02 -33.25 -18.73
C ILE A 129 12.48 -34.70 -18.68
N GLN A 130 13.41 -35.02 -17.80
CA GLN A 130 13.79 -36.40 -17.52
C GLN A 130 13.18 -36.81 -16.17
N VAL A 131 12.54 -37.94 -16.15
CA VAL A 131 12.01 -38.56 -14.94
C VAL A 131 12.71 -39.90 -14.75
N THR A 132 13.32 -40.06 -13.59
CA THR A 132 13.92 -41.32 -13.14
C THR A 132 13.22 -41.73 -11.83
N SER A 133 12.68 -42.93 -11.77
CA SER A 133 12.01 -43.40 -10.57
C SER A 133 12.41 -44.84 -10.24
N LYS A 134 12.48 -45.14 -8.94
CA LYS A 134 12.92 -46.43 -8.43
C LYS A 134 12.10 -46.82 -7.22
N ILE A 135 11.55 -48.01 -7.23
CA ILE A 135 10.97 -48.67 -6.06
C ILE A 135 12.08 -49.39 -5.30
N ALA A 136 11.94 -49.54 -3.98
CA ALA A 136 12.89 -50.30 -3.16
C ALA A 136 13.20 -51.65 -3.76
N ASN A 137 14.47 -52.05 -3.77
CA ASN A 137 14.96 -53.32 -4.29
C ASN A 137 14.67 -53.58 -5.79
N SER A 138 14.42 -52.54 -6.59
CA SER A 138 14.20 -52.66 -8.03
C SER A 138 15.28 -51.92 -8.86
N GLN A 139 15.25 -52.10 -10.17
CA GLN A 139 16.02 -51.26 -11.08
C GLN A 139 15.30 -49.92 -11.31
N ALA A 140 16.07 -48.85 -11.51
CA ALA A 140 15.52 -47.56 -11.86
C ALA A 140 14.91 -47.57 -13.26
N ILE A 141 13.75 -46.95 -13.42
CA ILE A 141 13.11 -46.71 -14.72
C ILE A 141 13.25 -45.21 -15.02
N ALA A 142 13.68 -44.91 -16.27
CA ALA A 142 13.86 -43.53 -16.66
C ALA A 142 13.35 -43.27 -18.09
N PHE A 143 12.81 -42.09 -18.28
CA PHE A 143 12.32 -41.62 -19.57
C PHE A 143 12.44 -40.09 -19.70
N GLU A 144 12.48 -39.64 -20.95
CA GLU A 144 12.54 -38.22 -21.32
C GLU A 144 11.27 -37.83 -22.06
N ILE A 145 10.75 -36.67 -21.69
CA ILE A 145 9.64 -35.96 -22.34
C ILE A 145 10.22 -34.75 -23.04
N ASP A 146 10.12 -34.70 -24.39
CA ASP A 146 10.37 -33.49 -25.16
C ASP A 146 9.03 -32.76 -25.32
N VAL A 147 8.93 -31.58 -24.66
CA VAL A 147 7.69 -30.80 -24.64
C VAL A 147 7.35 -30.23 -26.03
N THR A 148 8.40 -29.94 -26.85
CA THR A 148 8.17 -29.46 -28.23
C THR A 148 7.60 -30.55 -29.08
N ALA A 149 8.19 -31.75 -29.05
CA ALA A 149 7.67 -32.91 -29.77
C ALA A 149 6.27 -33.33 -29.29
N LEU A 150 6.01 -33.20 -27.97
CA LEU A 150 4.67 -33.40 -27.42
C LEU A 150 3.65 -32.41 -28.02
N GLN A 151 4.02 -31.11 -28.11
CA GLN A 151 3.17 -30.09 -28.71
C GLN A 151 2.86 -30.37 -30.20
N ASP A 152 3.85 -30.84 -30.94
CA ASP A 152 3.68 -31.18 -32.36
C ASP A 152 2.82 -32.44 -32.51
N ALA A 153 2.96 -33.44 -31.63
CA ALA A 153 2.09 -34.59 -31.57
C ALA A 153 0.63 -34.21 -31.30
N ILE A 154 0.41 -33.26 -30.35
CA ILE A 154 -0.92 -32.71 -30.04
C ILE A 154 -1.52 -32.05 -31.29
N LYS A 155 -0.77 -31.18 -31.96
CA LYS A 155 -1.24 -30.51 -33.22
C LYS A 155 -1.59 -31.51 -34.30
N SER A 156 -0.78 -32.56 -34.42
CA SER A 156 -0.97 -33.64 -35.43
C SER A 156 -1.99 -34.68 -35.00
N LYS A 157 -2.57 -34.57 -33.79
CA LYS A 157 -3.55 -35.52 -33.21
C LYS A 157 -3.04 -36.96 -33.14
N VAL A 158 -1.73 -37.15 -32.88
CA VAL A 158 -1.11 -38.45 -32.72
C VAL A 158 -0.67 -38.68 -31.29
N PRO A 159 -0.68 -39.92 -30.78
CA PRO A 159 -0.15 -40.22 -29.45
C PRO A 159 1.33 -39.88 -29.35
N TYR A 160 1.71 -39.16 -28.27
CA TYR A 160 3.12 -38.89 -27.94
C TYR A 160 3.71 -40.08 -27.17
N LYS A 161 4.94 -40.49 -27.52
CA LYS A 161 5.69 -41.52 -26.79
C LYS A 161 6.90 -40.89 -26.13
N ALA A 162 6.95 -40.94 -24.80
CA ALA A 162 8.17 -40.54 -24.05
C ALA A 162 9.32 -41.50 -24.39
N LYS A 163 10.53 -40.93 -24.51
CA LYS A 163 11.73 -41.71 -24.92
C LYS A 163 12.32 -42.40 -23.69
N PRO A 164 12.43 -43.74 -23.63
CA PRO A 164 13.18 -44.44 -22.58
C PRO A 164 14.64 -44.03 -22.61
N ILE A 165 15.24 -43.81 -21.43
CA ILE A 165 16.63 -43.50 -21.27
C ILE A 165 17.26 -44.37 -20.18
N ILE A 166 18.56 -44.48 -20.18
CA ILE A 166 19.31 -45.11 -19.09
C ILE A 166 19.76 -43.99 -18.13
N SER A 167 19.34 -44.10 -16.86
CA SER A 167 19.72 -43.15 -15.84
C SER A 167 20.05 -43.87 -14.54
N GLN A 168 21.03 -43.37 -13.81
CA GLN A 168 21.40 -43.87 -12.49
C GLN A 168 20.57 -43.14 -11.43
N PHE A 169 20.11 -43.91 -10.42
CA PHE A 169 19.44 -43.37 -9.26
C PHE A 169 20.15 -43.86 -8.00
N ASN A 170 20.78 -42.94 -7.29
CA ASN A 170 21.70 -43.27 -6.22
C ASN A 170 21.07 -43.63 -4.89
N GLN A 171 19.75 -43.33 -4.73
CA GLN A 171 18.99 -43.67 -3.51
C GLN A 171 18.39 -45.08 -3.64
N ASN A 172 17.96 -45.64 -2.49
CA ASN A 172 17.31 -46.96 -2.49
C ASN A 172 15.95 -46.94 -3.21
N GLN A 173 15.21 -45.87 -3.05
CA GLN A 173 13.90 -45.63 -3.68
C GLN A 173 13.67 -44.13 -3.85
N GLY A 174 12.67 -43.73 -4.63
CA GLY A 174 12.24 -42.35 -4.80
C GLY A 174 12.08 -41.96 -6.28
N THR A 175 11.93 -40.64 -6.49
CA THR A 175 11.80 -40.07 -7.83
C THR A 175 12.72 -38.89 -8.01
N GLN A 176 13.35 -38.79 -9.19
CA GLN A 176 14.17 -37.68 -9.60
C GLN A 176 13.60 -37.07 -10.87
N ILE A 177 13.40 -35.76 -10.86
CA ILE A 177 12.91 -34.97 -11.99
C ILE A 177 13.98 -33.98 -12.35
N LYS A 178 14.51 -34.06 -13.59
CA LYS A 178 15.46 -33.10 -14.15
C LYS A 178 14.74 -32.25 -15.20
N LEU A 179 14.69 -30.94 -14.99
CA LEU A 179 14.17 -29.96 -15.91
C LEU A 179 15.34 -29.24 -16.57
N PHE A 180 15.42 -29.28 -17.89
CA PHE A 180 16.49 -28.65 -18.64
C PHE A 180 15.99 -28.03 -19.95
N GLU A 181 16.85 -27.25 -20.61
CA GLU A 181 16.42 -26.33 -21.65
C GLU A 181 15.25 -25.46 -21.19
N LEU A 182 15.47 -24.76 -20.06
CA LEU A 182 14.42 -23.95 -19.43
C LEU A 182 13.91 -22.87 -20.38
N LYS A 183 12.60 -22.67 -20.42
CA LYS A 183 11.94 -21.65 -21.25
C LYS A 183 12.23 -20.23 -20.80
N LYS A 184 12.54 -20.07 -19.52
CA LYS A 184 12.97 -18.79 -18.88
C LYS A 184 14.17 -19.09 -18.01
N SER A 185 15.14 -18.18 -18.00
CA SER A 185 16.30 -18.27 -17.10
C SER A 185 15.85 -18.28 -15.64
N ILE A 186 16.57 -19.01 -14.80
CA ILE A 186 16.38 -18.98 -13.34
C ILE A 186 16.96 -17.66 -12.83
N SER A 187 16.21 -16.56 -13.00
CA SER A 187 16.63 -15.23 -12.52
C SER A 187 16.49 -15.08 -11.01
N ARG A 188 15.69 -15.93 -10.39
CA ARG A 188 15.38 -15.83 -8.96
C ARG A 188 16.49 -16.39 -8.08
N THR A 189 16.71 -15.71 -6.95
CA THR A 189 17.66 -16.18 -5.95
C THR A 189 17.11 -17.40 -5.22
N GLU A 190 18.00 -18.21 -4.69
CA GLU A 190 17.65 -19.33 -3.81
C GLU A 190 16.80 -18.86 -2.61
N GLY A 191 17.24 -17.77 -1.95
CA GLY A 191 16.48 -17.19 -0.83
C GLY A 191 15.06 -16.77 -1.19
N TYR A 192 14.84 -16.23 -2.40
CA TYR A 192 13.50 -15.94 -2.91
C TYR A 192 12.63 -17.20 -2.98
N LEU A 193 13.17 -18.29 -3.54
CA LEU A 193 12.43 -19.54 -3.69
C LEU A 193 12.11 -20.17 -2.32
N ARG A 194 13.08 -20.16 -1.37
CA ARG A 194 12.84 -20.64 0.00
C ARG A 194 11.69 -19.87 0.66
N LYS A 195 11.72 -18.55 0.63
CA LYS A 195 10.66 -17.69 1.20
C LYS A 195 9.29 -17.99 0.58
N LYS A 196 9.23 -18.11 -0.75
CA LYS A 196 7.97 -18.42 -1.45
C LYS A 196 7.44 -19.80 -1.12
N LEU A 197 8.30 -20.81 -1.08
CA LEU A 197 7.89 -22.19 -0.77
C LEU A 197 7.55 -22.36 0.71
N ALA A 198 8.28 -21.70 1.63
CA ALA A 198 7.94 -21.69 3.05
C ALA A 198 6.50 -21.22 3.32
N ARG A 199 5.99 -20.26 2.55
CA ARG A 199 4.61 -19.76 2.67
C ARG A 199 3.55 -20.62 1.99
N ARG A 200 3.96 -21.54 1.11
CA ARG A 200 3.03 -22.38 0.35
C ARG A 200 2.69 -23.70 1.05
N PHE A 201 3.45 -24.03 2.09
CA PHE A 201 3.30 -25.28 2.84
C PHE A 201 3.39 -25.05 4.33
N SER A 202 2.41 -25.55 5.07
CA SER A 202 2.46 -25.59 6.54
C SER A 202 3.20 -26.84 7.04
N ILE A 203 3.41 -27.84 6.17
CA ILE A 203 3.93 -29.16 6.51
C ILE A 203 5.46 -29.28 6.47
N ILE A 204 6.18 -28.28 5.93
CA ILE A 204 7.66 -28.35 5.90
C ILE A 204 8.20 -28.10 7.30
N GLY A 205 8.97 -29.06 7.80
CA GLY A 205 9.66 -28.98 9.08
C GLY A 205 9.56 -30.26 9.91
N GLU A 206 10.24 -30.27 11.07
CA GLU A 206 10.38 -31.41 11.97
C GLU A 206 9.04 -32.01 12.44
N ALA A 207 8.05 -31.15 12.70
CA ALA A 207 6.73 -31.58 13.19
C ALA A 207 6.03 -32.59 12.25
N HIS A 208 6.28 -32.49 10.96
CA HIS A 208 5.69 -33.33 9.93
C HIS A 208 6.69 -34.36 9.34
N LYS A 209 7.94 -34.37 9.84
CA LYS A 209 9.01 -35.22 9.30
C LYS A 209 9.11 -35.11 7.79
N PHE A 210 9.07 -33.86 7.29
CA PHE A 210 9.15 -33.56 5.87
C PHE A 210 10.07 -32.36 5.65
N GLU A 211 11.20 -32.60 5.04
CA GLU A 211 12.21 -31.60 4.78
C GLU A 211 12.33 -31.28 3.29
N VAL A 212 12.46 -30.01 2.97
CA VAL A 212 12.72 -29.53 1.61
C VAL A 212 13.98 -28.68 1.63
N VAL A 213 14.98 -29.09 0.82
CA VAL A 213 16.30 -28.47 0.77
C VAL A 213 16.52 -27.85 -0.61
N ILE A 214 16.97 -26.59 -0.68
CA ILE A 214 17.35 -25.93 -1.93
C ILE A 214 18.85 -25.62 -1.87
N ASN A 215 19.63 -26.16 -2.82
CA ASN A 215 21.09 -25.99 -2.90
C ASN A 215 21.78 -26.19 -1.53
N ASN A 216 21.48 -27.27 -0.86
CA ASN A 216 21.96 -27.63 0.47
C ASN A 216 21.47 -26.78 1.65
N THR A 217 20.54 -25.86 1.42
CA THR A 217 19.94 -25.05 2.49
C THR A 217 18.50 -25.48 2.72
N PRO A 218 18.12 -25.99 3.91
CA PRO A 218 16.76 -26.40 4.20
C PRO A 218 15.82 -25.21 4.26
N ILE A 219 14.58 -25.41 3.81
CA ILE A 219 13.49 -24.47 4.04
C ILE A 219 13.06 -24.61 5.49
N SER A 220 13.04 -23.49 6.20
CA SER A 220 12.69 -23.44 7.61
C SER A 220 11.58 -22.44 7.90
N PHE A 221 11.10 -22.45 9.12
CA PHE A 221 10.13 -21.45 9.60
C PHE A 221 10.70 -20.02 9.55
N ALA A 222 12.02 -19.87 9.74
CA ALA A 222 12.70 -18.59 9.68
C ALA A 222 12.74 -17.95 8.27
N ASP A 223 12.46 -18.73 7.19
CA ASP A 223 12.30 -18.19 5.85
C ASP A 223 11.00 -17.34 5.69
N ARG A 224 10.12 -17.35 6.69
CA ARG A 224 9.05 -16.38 6.89
C ARG A 224 9.61 -15.13 7.56
N ASP A 225 10.49 -14.42 6.87
CA ASP A 225 11.31 -13.32 7.39
C ASP A 225 10.51 -12.14 7.97
N PHE A 226 9.23 -12.02 7.63
CA PHE A 226 8.32 -11.02 8.19
C PHE A 226 7.95 -11.28 9.67
N LEU A 227 8.11 -12.51 10.18
CA LEU A 227 7.74 -12.84 11.57
C LEU A 227 8.49 -12.01 12.60
N LYS A 228 9.77 -11.75 12.37
CA LYS A 228 10.60 -10.92 13.25
C LYS A 228 10.17 -9.45 13.32
N GLU A 229 9.40 -8.99 12.34
CA GLU A 229 8.90 -7.62 12.21
C GLU A 229 7.48 -7.46 12.76
N LEU A 230 6.85 -8.55 13.21
CA LEU A 230 5.49 -8.49 13.75
C LEU A 230 5.46 -7.74 15.07
N GLN A 231 4.61 -6.74 15.15
CA GLN A 231 4.29 -6.00 16.36
C GLN A 231 3.13 -6.64 17.13
N PHE A 232 2.14 -7.14 16.40
CA PHE A 232 0.99 -7.84 16.94
C PHE A 232 0.84 -9.22 16.32
N LEU A 233 0.31 -10.16 17.11
CA LEU A 233 0.06 -11.53 16.67
C LEU A 233 -1.28 -12.01 17.22
N TRP A 234 -2.16 -12.48 16.34
CA TRP A 234 -3.37 -13.22 16.71
C TRP A 234 -3.19 -14.67 16.29
N GLU A 235 -3.22 -15.56 17.26
CA GLU A 235 -3.18 -17.00 17.03
C GLU A 235 -4.59 -17.55 16.87
N ILE A 236 -4.78 -18.48 15.93
CA ILE A 236 -6.04 -19.13 15.67
C ILE A 236 -5.92 -20.60 16.12
N GLY A 237 -6.78 -21.01 17.04
CA GLY A 237 -6.75 -22.34 17.59
C GLY A 237 -5.53 -22.60 18.48
N VAL A 238 -4.66 -23.53 18.09
CA VAL A 238 -3.51 -23.96 18.91
C VAL A 238 -2.33 -23.01 18.74
N LYS A 239 -1.75 -22.58 19.86
CA LYS A 239 -0.52 -21.76 19.88
C LYS A 239 0.70 -22.56 19.41
N ASP A 240 1.51 -21.95 18.55
CA ASP A 240 2.77 -22.52 18.09
C ASP A 240 3.96 -21.85 18.80
N PRO A 241 4.66 -22.57 19.70
CA PRO A 241 5.80 -22.02 20.44
C PRO A 241 6.96 -21.58 19.55
N ASN A 242 7.14 -22.20 18.38
CA ASN A 242 8.23 -21.86 17.47
C ASN A 242 7.97 -20.51 16.78
N ARG A 243 6.72 -20.22 16.46
CA ARG A 243 6.32 -18.92 15.90
C ARG A 243 6.65 -17.77 16.85
N ASN A 244 6.31 -17.94 18.12
CA ASN A 244 6.58 -16.91 19.13
C ASN A 244 8.08 -16.62 19.32
N LYS A 245 8.95 -17.61 19.14
CA LYS A 245 10.41 -17.43 19.22
C LYS A 245 10.94 -16.56 18.07
N GLU A 246 10.34 -16.63 16.89
CA GLU A 246 10.74 -15.85 15.72
C GLU A 246 10.20 -14.40 15.73
N CYS A 247 9.14 -14.13 16.50
CA CYS A 247 8.50 -12.81 16.59
C CYS A 247 9.27 -11.89 17.57
N LYS A 248 10.41 -11.36 17.14
CA LYS A 248 11.32 -10.58 18.00
C LYS A 248 10.79 -9.20 18.39
N SER A 249 9.93 -8.60 17.57
CA SER A 249 9.35 -7.25 17.77
C SER A 249 7.97 -7.29 18.40
N LEU A 250 7.52 -8.44 18.88
CA LEU A 250 6.16 -8.63 19.36
C LEU A 250 5.88 -7.79 20.62
N LYS A 251 4.84 -6.96 20.55
CA LYS A 251 4.37 -6.11 21.65
C LYS A 251 3.10 -6.66 22.31
N ARG A 252 2.17 -7.20 21.51
CA ARG A 252 0.88 -7.76 21.99
C ARG A 252 0.54 -9.03 21.21
N ASN A 253 -0.16 -9.95 21.88
CA ASN A 253 -0.73 -11.13 21.26
C ASN A 253 -2.16 -11.37 21.74
N GLY A 254 -2.96 -11.99 20.87
CA GLY A 254 -4.35 -12.39 21.10
C GLY A 254 -4.64 -13.79 20.59
N VAL A 255 -5.84 -14.27 20.86
CA VAL A 255 -6.34 -15.54 20.36
C VAL A 255 -7.66 -15.29 19.67
N LEU A 256 -7.82 -15.89 18.49
CA LEU A 256 -9.06 -15.87 17.71
C LEU A 256 -9.76 -17.23 17.79
N ASP A 257 -11.05 -17.22 17.49
CA ASP A 257 -11.87 -18.43 17.41
C ASP A 257 -11.29 -19.38 16.34
N GLY A 258 -11.01 -20.62 16.74
CA GLY A 258 -10.42 -21.65 15.90
C GLY A 258 -11.43 -22.70 15.42
N ILE A 259 -12.74 -22.40 15.35
CA ILE A 259 -13.76 -23.36 14.95
C ILE A 259 -14.68 -22.76 13.89
N ILE A 260 -14.96 -23.55 12.86
CA ILE A 260 -16.00 -23.27 11.86
C ILE A 260 -17.07 -24.38 11.94
N ASN A 261 -18.33 -23.96 12.07
CA ASN A 261 -19.47 -24.85 11.98
C ASN A 261 -20.04 -24.91 10.57
N PHE A 262 -20.06 -26.10 9.98
CA PHE A 262 -20.67 -26.31 8.67
C PHE A 262 -21.57 -27.54 8.69
N GLN A 263 -22.85 -27.36 8.36
CA GLN A 263 -23.86 -28.41 8.34
C GLN A 263 -23.98 -29.21 9.68
N GLY A 264 -23.77 -28.50 10.80
CA GLY A 264 -23.85 -29.11 12.12
C GLY A 264 -22.60 -29.86 12.59
N GLN A 265 -21.51 -29.81 11.78
CA GLN A 265 -20.21 -30.38 12.13
C GLN A 265 -19.22 -29.26 12.39
N GLU A 266 -18.39 -29.43 13.42
CA GLU A 266 -17.29 -28.51 13.73
C GLU A 266 -16.02 -28.89 12.98
N TYR A 267 -15.34 -27.90 12.45
CA TYR A 267 -14.06 -28.02 11.75
C TYR A 267 -13.03 -27.10 12.39
N ASP A 268 -11.86 -27.63 12.67
CA ASP A 268 -10.74 -26.86 13.22
C ASP A 268 -10.19 -25.86 12.19
N VAL A 269 -9.91 -24.67 12.69
CA VAL A 269 -9.15 -23.63 12.00
C VAL A 269 -7.89 -23.36 12.81
N ARG A 270 -6.75 -23.36 12.14
CA ARG A 270 -5.44 -23.17 12.76
C ARG A 270 -4.66 -22.11 12.01
N GLY A 271 -3.74 -21.47 12.69
CA GLY A 271 -2.85 -20.52 12.04
C GLY A 271 -2.63 -19.25 12.81
N TYR A 272 -2.39 -18.17 12.08
CA TYR A 272 -2.14 -16.87 12.69
C TYR A 272 -2.38 -15.73 11.69
N ILE A 273 -2.66 -14.55 12.26
CA ILE A 273 -2.58 -13.27 11.56
C ILE A 273 -1.69 -12.37 12.41
N GLY A 274 -0.71 -11.72 11.77
CA GLY A 274 0.17 -10.76 12.40
C GLY A 274 0.03 -9.37 11.81
N SER A 275 0.44 -8.36 12.56
CA SER A 275 0.50 -6.97 12.09
C SER A 275 1.88 -6.38 12.33
N VAL A 276 2.37 -5.64 11.36
CA VAL A 276 3.64 -4.90 11.41
C VAL A 276 3.43 -3.45 11.84
N LEU A 277 4.51 -2.78 12.23
CA LEU A 277 4.47 -1.36 12.60
C LEU A 277 4.13 -0.46 11.41
N THR A 278 4.73 -0.72 10.25
CA THR A 278 4.50 0.04 9.01
C THR A 278 4.30 -0.88 7.82
N PRO A 279 3.36 -0.59 6.88
CA PRO A 279 3.10 -1.45 5.73
C PRO A 279 4.30 -1.65 4.80
N ASN A 280 5.22 -0.68 4.76
CA ASN A 280 6.40 -0.73 3.90
C ASN A 280 7.32 -1.91 4.23
N VAL A 281 7.30 -2.38 5.47
CA VAL A 281 8.05 -3.57 5.89
C VAL A 281 7.63 -4.81 5.10
N LEU A 282 6.32 -4.97 4.86
CA LEU A 282 5.76 -6.09 4.11
C LEU A 282 5.95 -5.94 2.58
N LYS A 283 6.29 -4.74 2.10
CA LYS A 283 6.45 -4.41 0.68
C LYS A 283 7.92 -4.20 0.28
N ARG A 284 8.89 -4.53 1.15
CA ARG A 284 10.34 -4.36 0.87
C ARG A 284 10.80 -5.09 -0.38
N ASP A 285 10.23 -6.26 -0.64
CA ASP A 285 10.46 -6.99 -1.88
C ASP A 285 9.23 -6.84 -2.79
N PRO A 286 9.31 -6.03 -3.86
CA PRO A 286 8.17 -5.83 -4.79
C PRO A 286 7.71 -7.12 -5.47
N GLU A 287 8.59 -8.12 -5.57
CA GLU A 287 8.31 -9.40 -6.20
C GLU A 287 7.66 -10.40 -5.22
N VAL A 288 7.77 -10.14 -3.92
CA VAL A 288 7.16 -10.95 -2.85
C VAL A 288 6.49 -10.01 -1.85
N PRO A 289 5.38 -9.35 -2.22
CA PRO A 289 4.63 -8.61 -1.23
C PRO A 289 4.16 -9.59 -0.15
N ASN A 290 4.54 -9.31 1.10
CA ASN A 290 4.19 -10.15 2.24
C ASN A 290 2.85 -9.74 2.88
N ASN A 291 2.23 -8.65 2.42
CA ASN A 291 0.97 -8.18 2.97
C ASN A 291 -0.20 -8.99 2.39
N THR A 292 -0.26 -10.26 2.75
CA THR A 292 -1.27 -11.22 2.32
C THR A 292 -1.63 -12.15 3.49
N VAL A 293 -2.87 -12.61 3.53
CA VAL A 293 -3.32 -13.66 4.42
C VAL A 293 -3.70 -14.88 3.58
N ALA A 294 -2.80 -15.87 3.60
CA ALA A 294 -2.95 -17.07 2.81
C ALA A 294 -3.86 -18.09 3.48
N ILE A 295 -4.63 -18.81 2.69
CA ILE A 295 -5.40 -19.97 3.12
C ILE A 295 -4.68 -21.25 2.72
N ILE A 296 -4.53 -22.14 3.68
CA ILE A 296 -3.92 -23.45 3.55
C ILE A 296 -4.99 -24.50 3.84
N SER A 297 -4.96 -25.63 3.17
CA SER A 297 -5.74 -26.81 3.51
C SER A 297 -4.91 -28.05 3.26
N ASN A 298 -4.96 -28.99 4.19
CA ASN A 298 -4.15 -30.20 4.17
C ASN A 298 -2.67 -29.92 3.89
N GLY A 299 -2.14 -28.84 4.52
CA GLY A 299 -0.73 -28.46 4.43
C GLY A 299 -0.30 -27.76 3.16
N ARG A 300 -1.20 -27.46 2.25
CA ARG A 300 -0.94 -26.81 0.97
C ARG A 300 -1.80 -25.57 0.77
N ILE A 301 -1.22 -24.56 0.08
CA ILE A 301 -1.92 -23.30 -0.23
C ILE A 301 -3.14 -23.52 -1.13
N PHE A 302 -4.25 -22.89 -0.76
CA PHE A 302 -5.53 -22.85 -1.48
C PHE A 302 -5.84 -21.49 -2.05
N ASP A 303 -5.52 -20.44 -1.29
CA ASP A 303 -5.64 -19.04 -1.73
C ASP A 303 -4.42 -18.26 -1.24
N GLU A 304 -3.81 -17.46 -2.10
CA GLU A 304 -2.62 -16.69 -1.75
C GLU A 304 -2.95 -15.46 -0.90
N ASP A 305 -4.17 -14.91 -1.02
CA ASP A 305 -4.57 -13.73 -0.26
C ASP A 305 -6.09 -13.53 -0.21
N ILE A 306 -6.65 -13.66 0.99
CA ILE A 306 -8.08 -13.43 1.25
C ILE A 306 -8.43 -11.96 1.53
N LEU A 307 -7.44 -11.10 1.80
CA LEU A 307 -7.70 -9.72 2.21
C LEU A 307 -8.48 -8.91 1.17
N PRO A 308 -8.25 -9.05 -0.16
CA PRO A 308 -9.04 -8.35 -1.16
C PRO A 308 -10.53 -8.69 -1.12
N GLU A 309 -10.89 -9.91 -0.72
CA GLU A 309 -12.29 -10.34 -0.67
C GLU A 309 -13.01 -9.90 0.60
N PHE A 310 -12.32 -9.92 1.74
CA PHE A 310 -12.93 -9.73 3.06
C PHE A 310 -12.49 -8.47 3.79
N GLY A 311 -11.41 -7.82 3.35
CA GLY A 311 -10.78 -6.70 4.04
C GLY A 311 -10.72 -5.38 3.28
N SER A 312 -11.24 -5.30 2.07
CA SER A 312 -10.93 -4.28 1.06
C SER A 312 -11.25 -2.82 1.40
N ALA A 313 -11.99 -2.53 2.47
CA ALA A 313 -12.35 -1.16 2.83
C ALA A 313 -11.61 -0.60 4.05
N LYS A 314 -10.76 -1.38 4.72
CA LYS A 314 -10.19 -0.98 6.00
C LYS A 314 -8.68 -0.75 5.90
N HIS A 315 -8.22 0.39 6.39
CA HIS A 315 -6.81 0.79 6.35
C HIS A 315 -5.85 -0.20 7.04
N PHE A 316 -6.29 -0.85 8.14
CA PHE A 316 -5.45 -1.76 8.92
C PHE A 316 -5.04 -3.02 8.15
N THR A 317 -5.81 -3.46 7.14
CA THR A 317 -5.49 -4.64 6.33
C THR A 317 -4.15 -4.53 5.60
N ASN A 318 -3.69 -3.31 5.30
CA ASN A 318 -2.37 -3.08 4.72
C ASN A 318 -1.20 -3.49 5.63
N TYR A 319 -1.45 -3.62 6.92
CA TYR A 319 -0.46 -4.00 7.94
C TYR A 319 -0.45 -5.49 8.22
N LEU A 320 -1.42 -6.24 7.67
CA LEU A 320 -1.62 -7.64 7.99
C LEU A 320 -0.80 -8.58 7.12
N VAL A 321 -0.38 -9.68 7.74
CA VAL A 321 0.20 -10.85 7.09
C VAL A 321 -0.21 -12.09 7.90
N GLY A 322 -0.49 -13.20 7.22
CA GLY A 322 -0.91 -14.40 7.94
C GLY A 322 -1.02 -15.65 7.09
N GLU A 323 -1.19 -16.75 7.79
CA GLU A 323 -1.44 -18.08 7.23
C GLU A 323 -2.53 -18.75 8.06
N ILE A 324 -3.60 -19.19 7.42
CA ILE A 324 -4.76 -19.84 8.08
C ILE A 324 -5.01 -21.18 7.42
N GLU A 325 -5.02 -22.24 8.21
CA GLU A 325 -5.26 -23.60 7.73
C GLU A 325 -6.67 -24.03 8.07
N ILE A 326 -7.42 -24.48 7.03
CA ILE A 326 -8.83 -24.86 7.09
C ILE A 326 -9.03 -26.15 6.29
N ASP A 327 -9.07 -27.30 6.97
CA ASP A 327 -9.16 -28.59 6.31
C ASP A 327 -10.54 -28.86 5.66
N LEU A 328 -11.60 -28.17 6.09
CA LEU A 328 -12.94 -28.19 5.48
C LEU A 328 -12.91 -27.92 3.97
N LEU A 329 -11.96 -27.13 3.48
CA LEU A 329 -11.88 -26.72 2.07
C LEU A 329 -11.53 -27.86 1.12
N ASP A 330 -10.80 -28.87 1.64
CA ASP A 330 -10.35 -30.03 0.88
C ASP A 330 -10.83 -31.36 1.50
N ALA A 331 -12.04 -31.38 2.06
CA ALA A 331 -12.64 -32.59 2.59
C ALA A 331 -12.86 -33.64 1.47
N ASN A 332 -12.60 -34.90 1.79
CA ASN A 332 -12.60 -36.00 0.79
C ASN A 332 -13.97 -36.28 0.17
N ASP A 333 -15.04 -36.00 0.91
CA ASP A 333 -16.45 -36.23 0.54
C ASP A 333 -17.06 -35.05 -0.23
N LYS A 334 -16.28 -34.00 -0.51
CA LYS A 334 -16.74 -32.75 -1.16
C LYS A 334 -15.90 -32.41 -2.37
N GLU A 335 -16.46 -31.61 -3.26
CA GLU A 335 -15.72 -31.06 -4.39
C GLU A 335 -14.57 -30.13 -3.94
N ASP A 336 -13.54 -30.01 -4.80
CA ASP A 336 -12.41 -29.13 -4.55
C ASP A 336 -12.86 -27.67 -4.63
N MET A 337 -12.78 -26.97 -3.49
CA MET A 337 -13.14 -25.56 -3.42
C MET A 337 -12.09 -24.62 -4.03
N ALA A 338 -10.91 -25.13 -4.39
CA ALA A 338 -9.89 -24.32 -5.06
C ALA A 338 -10.13 -24.26 -6.57
N THR A 339 -9.88 -23.11 -7.17
CA THR A 339 -9.76 -22.98 -8.63
C THR A 339 -8.66 -23.90 -9.19
N SER A 340 -8.65 -24.15 -10.49
CA SER A 340 -7.67 -25.08 -11.10
C SER A 340 -6.22 -24.64 -10.90
N SER A 341 -5.94 -23.33 -10.82
CA SER A 341 -4.63 -22.74 -10.53
C SER A 341 -4.33 -22.65 -9.02
N ARG A 342 -5.27 -22.99 -8.15
CA ARG A 342 -5.18 -22.85 -6.70
C ARG A 342 -4.76 -21.45 -6.24
N GLN A 343 -5.30 -20.41 -6.88
CA GLN A 343 -5.04 -19.03 -6.56
C GLN A 343 -6.21 -18.33 -5.88
N LYS A 344 -7.42 -18.93 -5.99
CA LYS A 344 -8.65 -18.39 -5.39
C LYS A 344 -9.63 -19.50 -5.01
N LEU A 345 -10.49 -19.17 -4.05
CA LEU A 345 -11.64 -19.99 -3.66
C LEU A 345 -12.79 -19.84 -4.63
N GLN A 346 -13.58 -20.91 -4.82
CA GLN A 346 -14.82 -20.89 -5.59
C GLN A 346 -15.94 -20.24 -4.78
N GLN A 347 -16.45 -19.12 -5.24
CA GLN A 347 -17.46 -18.33 -4.51
C GLN A 347 -18.86 -18.93 -4.57
N ASP A 348 -19.14 -19.80 -5.56
CA ASP A 348 -20.42 -20.48 -5.72
C ASP A 348 -20.57 -21.72 -4.83
N ASP A 349 -19.51 -22.14 -4.13
CA ASP A 349 -19.55 -23.27 -3.19
C ASP A 349 -20.33 -22.92 -1.92
N ASN A 350 -21.15 -23.87 -1.44
CA ASN A 350 -21.99 -23.68 -0.25
C ASN A 350 -21.21 -23.47 1.06
N ARG A 351 -19.92 -23.77 1.09
CA ARG A 351 -18.99 -23.48 2.20
C ARG A 351 -18.56 -22.00 2.22
N TYR A 352 -18.58 -21.31 1.07
CA TYR A 352 -18.10 -19.94 0.94
C TYR A 352 -18.82 -18.94 1.85
N PRO A 353 -20.16 -18.93 1.99
CA PRO A 353 -20.85 -18.03 2.91
C PRO A 353 -20.43 -18.21 4.39
N VAL A 354 -20.15 -19.45 4.79
CA VAL A 354 -19.69 -19.75 6.16
C VAL A 354 -18.28 -19.22 6.39
N LEU A 355 -17.39 -19.42 5.42
CA LEU A 355 -16.03 -18.83 5.45
C LEU A 355 -16.09 -17.31 5.50
N LYS A 356 -16.94 -16.69 4.67
CA LYS A 356 -17.13 -15.25 4.67
C LYS A 356 -17.58 -14.71 6.02
N SER A 357 -18.53 -15.38 6.65
CA SER A 357 -18.99 -15.04 8.01
C SER A 357 -17.86 -15.15 9.03
N TYR A 358 -17.10 -16.24 8.97
CA TYR A 358 -15.96 -16.49 9.85
C TYR A 358 -14.89 -15.41 9.69
N PHE A 359 -14.44 -15.12 8.46
CA PHE A 359 -13.43 -14.10 8.19
C PHE A 359 -13.90 -12.69 8.58
N THR A 360 -15.17 -12.37 8.34
CA THR A 360 -15.75 -11.09 8.77
C THR A 360 -15.68 -10.94 10.29
N LYS A 361 -16.00 -12.01 11.03
CA LYS A 361 -15.93 -12.04 12.50
C LYS A 361 -14.50 -11.81 13.01
N ILE A 362 -13.53 -12.62 12.53
CA ILE A 362 -12.14 -12.53 13.02
C ILE A 362 -11.47 -11.21 12.62
N LEU A 363 -11.70 -10.71 11.40
CA LEU A 363 -11.16 -9.44 10.96
C LEU A 363 -11.77 -8.25 11.72
N SER A 364 -13.04 -8.33 12.11
CA SER A 364 -13.65 -7.32 12.97
C SER A 364 -13.08 -7.32 14.39
N GLN A 365 -12.74 -8.49 14.94
CA GLN A 365 -12.03 -8.59 16.22
C GLN A 365 -10.61 -8.02 16.11
N ILE A 366 -9.87 -8.41 15.07
CA ILE A 366 -8.52 -7.89 14.80
C ILE A 366 -8.51 -6.38 14.69
N ASP A 367 -9.47 -5.79 13.99
CA ASP A 367 -9.61 -4.34 13.81
C ASP A 367 -9.73 -3.62 15.17
N LYS A 368 -10.59 -4.13 16.05
CA LYS A 368 -10.78 -3.60 17.41
C LYS A 368 -9.51 -3.74 18.25
N ASP A 369 -8.90 -4.92 18.26
CA ASP A 369 -7.70 -5.20 19.04
C ASP A 369 -6.53 -4.37 18.53
N TRP A 370 -6.37 -4.28 17.19
CA TRP A 370 -5.31 -3.54 16.52
C TRP A 370 -5.35 -2.04 16.87
N ASP A 371 -6.55 -1.45 16.83
CA ASP A 371 -6.75 -0.06 17.18
C ASP A 371 -6.48 0.20 18.67
N ASN A 372 -6.96 -0.69 19.55
CA ASN A 372 -6.72 -0.57 20.99
C ASN A 372 -5.23 -0.74 21.33
N TRP A 373 -4.59 -1.78 20.83
CA TRP A 373 -3.17 -2.05 21.13
C TRP A 373 -2.24 -0.97 20.59
N ARG A 374 -2.54 -0.41 19.43
CA ARG A 374 -1.78 0.74 18.91
C ARG A 374 -1.87 1.95 19.81
N ARG A 375 -3.08 2.24 20.33
CA ARG A 375 -3.26 3.35 21.28
C ARG A 375 -2.53 3.10 22.60
N GLU A 376 -2.61 1.89 23.13
CA GLU A 376 -1.89 1.53 24.35
C GLU A 376 -0.39 1.70 24.19
N ILE A 377 0.19 1.13 23.13
CA ILE A 377 1.63 1.25 22.86
C ILE A 377 2.01 2.69 22.58
N GLY A 378 1.21 3.42 21.83
CA GLY A 378 1.47 4.84 21.59
C GLY A 378 1.48 5.66 22.87
N ALA A 379 0.64 5.33 23.86
CA ALA A 379 0.67 5.97 25.18
C ALA A 379 1.91 5.57 25.98
N GLU A 380 2.30 4.28 25.97
CA GLU A 380 3.53 3.78 26.59
C GLU A 380 4.78 4.47 26.03
N GLU A 381 4.87 4.55 24.70
CA GLU A 381 5.98 5.25 24.01
C GLU A 381 6.01 6.76 24.33
N ALA A 382 4.84 7.41 24.44
CA ALA A 382 4.76 8.82 24.82
C ALA A 382 5.24 9.06 26.26
N GLU A 383 4.98 8.12 27.18
CA GLU A 383 5.51 8.16 28.55
C GLU A 383 7.04 7.98 28.59
N GLU A 384 7.59 7.10 27.73
CA GLU A 384 9.03 6.87 27.64
C GLU A 384 9.75 8.08 27.03
N GLU A 385 9.15 8.69 25.98
CA GLU A 385 9.72 9.85 25.27
C GLU A 385 9.62 11.16 26.09
N SER A 386 8.61 11.30 26.96
CA SER A 386 8.34 12.54 27.72
C SER A 386 8.03 12.28 29.18
N PRO A 387 8.99 12.59 30.09
CA PRO A 387 8.75 12.53 31.54
C PRO A 387 7.54 13.36 31.99
N ALA A 388 7.27 14.47 31.31
CA ALA A 388 6.12 15.33 31.60
C ALA A 388 4.77 14.64 31.30
N ILE A 389 4.67 13.90 30.23
CA ILE A 389 3.47 13.09 29.92
C ILE A 389 3.30 11.99 30.96
N LYS A 390 4.39 11.36 31.40
CA LYS A 390 4.35 10.35 32.47
C LYS A 390 3.82 10.92 33.78
N GLU A 391 4.35 12.07 34.21
CA GLU A 391 3.88 12.78 35.40
C GLU A 391 2.41 13.22 35.27
N TRP A 392 2.03 13.65 34.08
CA TRP A 392 0.65 14.02 33.79
C TRP A 392 -0.29 12.85 33.93
N PHE A 393 -0.03 11.69 33.29
CA PHE A 393 -0.85 10.49 33.45
C PHE A 393 -0.95 10.06 34.93
N ALA A 394 0.15 10.12 35.68
CA ALA A 394 0.16 9.79 37.10
C ALA A 394 -0.72 10.73 37.95
N SER A 395 -1.00 11.94 37.49
CA SER A 395 -1.90 12.90 38.14
C SER A 395 -3.38 12.63 37.90
N LEU A 396 -3.70 11.85 36.87
CA LEU A 396 -5.09 11.49 36.46
C LEU A 396 -5.55 10.20 37.18
N ARG A 397 -6.85 10.02 37.31
CA ARG A 397 -7.41 8.83 37.99
C ARG A 397 -8.57 8.21 37.21
N GLY A 398 -8.62 6.86 37.23
CA GLY A 398 -9.77 6.09 36.74
C GLY A 398 -10.08 6.33 35.27
N LEU A 399 -11.25 6.90 34.95
CA LEU A 399 -11.70 7.14 33.60
C LEU A 399 -10.92 8.24 32.90
N GLU A 400 -10.47 9.25 33.64
CA GLU A 400 -9.65 10.34 33.12
C GLU A 400 -8.33 9.82 32.55
N GLU A 401 -7.64 8.96 33.31
CA GLU A 401 -6.37 8.38 32.87
C GLU A 401 -6.58 7.51 31.61
N LYS A 402 -7.61 6.68 31.58
CA LYS A 402 -7.91 5.85 30.39
C LYS A 402 -8.19 6.70 29.16
N ALA A 403 -8.99 7.77 29.31
CA ALA A 403 -9.31 8.68 28.21
C ALA A 403 -8.07 9.43 27.73
N ALA A 404 -7.23 9.93 28.64
CA ALA A 404 -5.98 10.61 28.33
C ALA A 404 -5.00 9.70 27.58
N ARG A 405 -4.80 8.46 28.07
CA ARG A 405 -3.95 7.46 27.43
C ARG A 405 -4.44 7.12 26.01
N LYS A 406 -5.76 6.99 25.84
CA LYS A 406 -6.38 6.71 24.54
C LYS A 406 -6.06 7.81 23.53
N VAL A 407 -6.24 9.08 23.92
CA VAL A 407 -6.04 10.24 23.02
C VAL A 407 -4.55 10.46 22.72
N ILE A 408 -3.70 10.46 23.74
CA ILE A 408 -2.25 10.61 23.57
C ILE A 408 -1.67 9.47 22.74
N GLY A 409 -2.08 8.23 23.03
CA GLY A 409 -1.64 7.06 22.30
C GLY A 409 -1.98 7.14 20.82
N GLN A 410 -3.18 7.60 20.50
CA GLN A 410 -3.58 7.79 19.13
C GLN A 410 -2.73 8.83 18.39
N ILE A 411 -2.49 9.99 19.01
CA ILE A 411 -1.64 11.04 18.45
C ILE A 411 -0.20 10.54 18.27
N ASN A 412 0.31 9.80 19.24
CA ASN A 412 1.68 9.27 19.19
C ASN A 412 1.89 8.29 18.03
N THR A 413 0.85 7.60 17.60
CA THR A 413 0.89 6.67 16.45
C THR A 413 0.64 7.34 15.09
N MET A 414 0.31 8.63 15.05
CA MET A 414 0.12 9.36 13.79
C MET A 414 1.45 9.61 13.09
N SER A 415 1.42 9.56 11.76
CA SER A 415 2.56 9.97 10.93
C SER A 415 2.52 11.47 10.70
N PHE A 416 3.57 12.16 11.09
CA PHE A 416 3.75 13.59 10.84
C PHE A 416 4.68 13.78 9.64
N SER A 417 4.31 14.70 8.73
CA SER A 417 5.09 15.08 7.55
C SER A 417 5.48 16.55 7.63
N GLY A 418 6.59 16.95 6.99
CA GLY A 418 7.09 18.32 6.95
C GLY A 418 8.59 18.40 7.26
N GLU A 419 9.13 19.60 7.34
CA GLU A 419 10.57 19.82 7.58
C GLU A 419 11.04 19.32 8.96
N ASN A 420 10.16 19.34 9.97
CA ASN A 420 10.46 18.82 11.32
C ASN A 420 9.29 18.03 11.90
N PRO A 421 9.13 16.73 11.54
CA PRO A 421 8.04 15.90 12.02
C PRO A 421 7.99 15.73 13.54
N GLN A 422 9.16 15.71 14.21
CA GLN A 422 9.26 15.57 15.66
C GLN A 422 8.71 16.79 16.38
N LEU A 423 9.00 17.98 15.88
CA LEU A 423 8.48 19.22 16.46
C LEU A 423 6.96 19.31 16.26
N ALA A 424 6.46 18.93 15.08
CA ALA A 424 5.02 18.89 14.80
C ALA A 424 4.29 17.94 15.75
N LYS A 425 4.81 16.71 15.92
CA LYS A 425 4.29 15.71 16.88
C LYS A 425 4.24 16.28 18.30
N LYS A 426 5.35 16.84 18.76
CA LYS A 426 5.48 17.42 20.10
C LYS A 426 4.47 18.56 20.33
N THR A 427 4.27 19.41 19.32
CA THR A 427 3.31 20.50 19.37
C THR A 427 1.87 20.00 19.50
N VAL A 428 1.50 18.99 18.72
CA VAL A 428 0.16 18.39 18.80
C VAL A 428 -0.07 17.73 20.16
N LEU A 429 0.92 17.01 20.70
CA LEU A 429 0.82 16.41 22.03
C LEU A 429 0.60 17.46 23.11
N LYS A 430 1.36 18.56 23.10
CA LYS A 430 1.20 19.70 24.03
C LYS A 430 -0.21 20.28 23.98
N ASN A 431 -0.72 20.56 22.77
CA ASN A 431 -2.05 21.13 22.58
C ASN A 431 -3.15 20.16 23.05
N THR A 432 -2.94 18.86 22.87
CA THR A 432 -3.88 17.84 23.33
C THR A 432 -3.96 17.77 24.85
N VAL A 433 -2.82 17.78 25.53
CA VAL A 433 -2.79 17.82 27.00
C VAL A 433 -3.53 19.06 27.53
N LEU A 434 -3.28 20.23 26.91
CA LEU A 434 -3.97 21.46 27.28
C LEU A 434 -5.48 21.37 27.09
N ALA A 435 -5.93 20.86 25.92
CA ALA A 435 -7.36 20.69 25.63
C ALA A 435 -8.02 19.72 26.62
N PHE A 436 -7.33 18.61 26.93
CA PHE A 436 -7.82 17.62 27.89
C PHE A 436 -8.00 18.23 29.30
N GLU A 437 -7.01 18.97 29.79
CA GLU A 437 -7.09 19.63 31.09
C GLU A 437 -8.26 20.63 31.18
N LYS A 438 -8.52 21.37 30.11
CA LYS A 438 -9.68 22.29 30.06
C LYS A 438 -11.00 21.54 30.15
N LEU A 439 -11.15 20.42 29.40
CA LEU A 439 -12.36 19.59 29.47
C LEU A 439 -12.56 19.01 30.87
N ARG A 440 -11.47 18.61 31.53
CA ARG A 440 -11.48 18.11 32.92
C ARG A 440 -12.02 19.17 33.89
N ILE A 441 -11.55 20.40 33.77
CA ILE A 441 -11.99 21.51 34.63
C ILE A 441 -13.46 21.85 34.40
N GLN A 442 -13.99 21.62 33.20
CA GLN A 442 -15.39 21.92 32.87
C GLN A 442 -16.38 20.78 33.17
N ASP A 443 -15.94 19.71 33.83
CA ASP A 443 -16.76 18.51 34.16
C ASP A 443 -17.41 17.82 32.92
N ASN A 444 -16.81 17.95 31.75
CA ASN A 444 -17.34 17.48 30.48
C ASN A 444 -16.64 16.21 29.95
N LEU A 445 -15.86 15.52 30.79
CA LEU A 445 -15.10 14.29 30.38
C LEU A 445 -15.98 13.10 30.05
N ASP A 446 -17.20 13.01 30.59
CA ASP A 446 -18.16 11.95 30.27
C ASP A 446 -18.49 11.83 28.78
N ARG A 447 -18.26 12.90 28.02
CA ARG A 447 -18.44 12.92 26.57
C ARG A 447 -17.32 12.24 25.80
N LEU A 448 -16.13 12.05 26.39
CA LEU A 448 -14.99 11.39 25.75
C LEU A 448 -15.09 9.86 25.82
N ASP A 449 -15.79 9.30 26.81
CA ASP A 449 -15.84 7.85 27.04
C ASP A 449 -16.86 7.12 26.17
N SER A 450 -17.81 7.85 25.58
CA SER A 450 -18.90 7.27 24.76
C SER A 450 -18.57 7.07 23.29
N GLU A 451 -17.42 7.55 22.82
CA GLU A 451 -17.11 7.57 21.38
C GLU A 451 -15.81 6.87 21.00
N HIS A 452 -15.93 5.90 20.09
CA HIS A 452 -14.83 5.09 19.60
C HIS A 452 -14.09 5.69 18.40
N ASP A 453 -14.52 6.85 17.88
CA ASP A 453 -14.01 7.45 16.65
C ASP A 453 -13.64 8.93 16.83
N ILE A 454 -12.34 9.26 16.65
CA ILE A 454 -11.84 10.66 16.65
C ILE A 454 -12.38 11.48 15.47
N HIS A 455 -12.89 10.85 14.44
CA HIS A 455 -13.57 11.52 13.34
C HIS A 455 -15.03 11.80 13.66
N SER A 456 -15.49 11.43 14.85
CA SER A 456 -16.84 11.67 15.28
C SER A 456 -17.16 13.16 15.34
N LYS A 457 -18.43 13.47 15.09
CA LYS A 457 -18.95 14.83 15.19
C LYS A 457 -18.70 15.42 16.60
N ILE A 458 -18.75 14.56 17.63
CA ILE A 458 -18.55 14.96 19.03
C ILE A 458 -17.08 15.38 19.28
N PHE A 459 -16.10 14.64 18.74
CA PHE A 459 -14.70 15.05 18.84
C PHE A 459 -14.49 16.41 18.14
N LYS A 460 -15.05 16.60 16.94
CA LYS A 460 -15.03 17.88 16.24
C LYS A 460 -15.74 18.98 17.03
N ASP A 461 -16.89 18.68 17.63
CA ASP A 461 -17.68 19.65 18.40
C ASP A 461 -16.99 20.01 19.72
N ILE A 462 -16.28 19.08 20.38
CA ILE A 462 -15.45 19.34 21.56
C ILE A 462 -14.30 20.29 21.19
N PHE A 463 -13.65 20.08 20.04
CA PHE A 463 -12.58 20.96 19.59
C PHE A 463 -13.06 22.23 18.88
N SER A 464 -14.30 22.29 18.37
CA SER A 464 -14.88 23.46 17.72
C SER A 464 -15.63 24.40 18.66
N SER A 465 -16.06 23.94 19.83
CA SER A 465 -16.78 24.76 20.82
C SER A 465 -15.88 25.47 21.84
N ILE A 466 -14.56 25.34 21.71
CA ILE A 466 -13.63 25.94 22.67
C ILE A 466 -13.04 27.21 22.04
N ASP A 467 -13.62 28.38 22.37
CA ASP A 467 -13.09 29.71 22.04
C ASP A 467 -11.60 29.86 22.38
N ASP A 468 -11.14 29.11 23.34
CA ASP A 468 -9.74 29.06 23.78
C ASP A 468 -8.79 28.21 22.92
N ILE A 469 -9.31 27.22 22.12
CA ILE A 469 -8.48 26.52 21.11
C ILE A 469 -8.23 27.47 19.96
N GLU A 470 -9.25 28.20 19.54
CA GLU A 470 -9.08 29.26 18.56
C GLU A 470 -8.01 30.24 19.02
N ALA A 471 -8.05 30.64 20.29
CA ALA A 471 -7.03 31.48 20.90
C ALA A 471 -5.64 30.84 21.00
N THR A 472 -5.54 29.52 21.26
CA THR A 472 -4.24 28.79 21.33
C THR A 472 -3.68 28.55 19.95
N LEU A 473 -4.52 28.15 18.99
CA LEU A 473 -4.17 28.02 17.57
C LEU A 473 -3.75 29.40 17.01
N TYR A 474 -4.49 30.45 17.37
CA TYR A 474 -4.17 31.79 16.95
C TYR A 474 -2.82 32.27 17.54
N HIS A 475 -2.52 31.97 18.80
CA HIS A 475 -1.21 32.25 19.40
C HIS A 475 -0.09 31.46 18.70
N GLN A 476 -0.32 30.18 18.37
CA GLN A 476 0.65 29.36 17.66
C GLN A 476 0.88 29.88 16.23
N ILE A 477 -0.17 30.19 15.52
CA ILE A 477 -0.11 30.83 14.19
C ILE A 477 0.64 32.16 14.29
N THR A 478 0.34 32.98 15.29
CA THR A 478 1.00 34.28 15.50
C THR A 478 2.50 34.11 15.80
N SER A 479 2.86 33.14 16.66
CA SER A 479 4.26 32.86 16.98
C SER A 479 5.03 32.35 15.76
N GLN A 480 4.43 31.49 14.95
CA GLN A 480 5.00 31.02 13.69
C GLN A 480 5.15 32.16 12.69
N ARG A 481 4.16 33.03 12.59
CA ARG A 481 4.21 34.20 11.70
C ARG A 481 5.27 35.20 12.12
N LEU A 482 5.44 35.44 13.43
CA LEU A 482 6.53 36.28 13.91
C LEU A 482 7.92 35.69 13.59
N ALA A 483 8.10 34.39 13.74
CA ALA A 483 9.34 33.72 13.37
C ALA A 483 9.62 33.84 11.86
N VAL A 484 8.58 33.77 11.02
CA VAL A 484 8.67 34.00 9.58
C VAL A 484 9.09 35.45 9.28
N ILE A 485 8.50 36.44 9.98
CA ILE A 485 8.85 37.85 9.83
C ILE A 485 10.31 38.09 10.23
N ASP A 486 10.77 37.53 11.34
CA ASP A 486 12.15 37.67 11.80
C ASP A 486 13.14 37.02 10.83
N ARG A 487 12.80 35.87 10.27
CA ARG A 487 13.61 35.24 9.23
C ARG A 487 13.67 36.08 7.97
N PHE A 488 12.55 36.66 7.55
CA PHE A 488 12.50 37.57 6.42
C PHE A 488 13.36 38.81 6.64
N GLN A 489 13.32 39.37 7.86
CA GLN A 489 14.19 40.47 8.24
C GLN A 489 15.68 40.10 8.11
N SER A 490 16.10 38.92 8.58
CA SER A 490 17.47 38.45 8.41
C SER A 490 17.89 38.37 6.95
N ILE A 491 17.02 37.81 6.08
CA ILE A 491 17.25 37.68 4.63
C ILE A 491 17.47 39.07 3.97
N THR A 492 16.68 40.06 4.38
CA THR A 492 16.78 41.42 3.84
C THR A 492 17.98 42.18 4.38
N ASP A 493 18.33 42.04 5.67
CA ASP A 493 19.49 42.66 6.31
C ASP A 493 20.81 42.11 5.74
N ASP A 494 20.88 40.80 5.48
CA ASP A 494 22.02 40.12 4.86
C ASP A 494 22.15 40.45 3.35
N ASN A 495 21.19 41.16 2.77
CA ASN A 495 21.13 41.52 1.34
C ASN A 495 21.27 40.31 0.43
N GLU A 496 20.53 39.28 0.75
CA GLU A 496 20.47 38.03 -0.02
C GLU A 496 20.10 38.27 -1.49
N LEU A 497 20.35 37.27 -2.33
CA LEU A 497 20.01 37.33 -3.75
C LEU A 497 18.49 37.49 -3.91
N GLU A 498 18.11 38.28 -4.92
CA GLU A 498 16.72 38.56 -5.31
C GLU A 498 15.87 37.28 -5.35
N LYS A 499 16.44 36.18 -5.89
CA LYS A 499 15.78 34.89 -5.97
C LYS A 499 15.45 34.29 -4.59
N VAL A 500 16.32 34.46 -3.58
CA VAL A 500 16.08 33.96 -2.22
C VAL A 500 14.93 34.74 -1.56
N VAL A 501 14.92 36.05 -1.74
CA VAL A 501 13.84 36.93 -1.26
C VAL A 501 12.53 36.57 -1.95
N GLN A 502 12.57 36.33 -3.27
CA GLN A 502 11.42 35.93 -4.09
C GLN A 502 10.83 34.61 -3.62
N GLU A 503 11.65 33.57 -3.49
CA GLU A 503 11.21 32.26 -3.04
C GLU A 503 10.61 32.33 -1.65
N TYR A 504 11.21 33.08 -0.74
CA TYR A 504 10.70 33.23 0.61
C TYR A 504 9.36 33.95 0.67
N LEU A 505 9.21 35.07 -0.04
CA LEU A 505 7.94 35.80 -0.14
C LEU A 505 6.86 34.99 -0.86
N TYR A 506 7.25 34.22 -1.85
CA TYR A 506 6.33 33.35 -2.55
C TYR A 506 5.70 32.28 -1.64
N ASP A 507 6.49 31.75 -0.71
CA ASP A 507 6.00 30.80 0.28
C ASP A 507 5.19 31.47 1.40
N HIS A 508 5.33 32.81 1.56
CA HIS A 508 4.72 33.60 2.63
C HIS A 508 4.02 34.86 2.12
N LEU A 509 3.15 34.73 1.12
CA LEU A 509 2.45 35.87 0.48
C LEU A 509 1.65 36.73 1.46
N TRP A 510 1.20 36.18 2.57
CA TRP A 510 0.52 36.92 3.64
C TRP A 510 1.37 38.03 4.28
N LEU A 511 2.68 38.00 4.09
CA LEU A 511 3.56 39.12 4.50
C LEU A 511 3.22 40.42 3.74
N LEU A 512 2.86 40.30 2.48
CA LEU A 512 2.49 41.42 1.61
C LEU A 512 1.09 41.96 1.89
N ASP A 513 0.17 41.06 2.17
CA ASP A 513 -1.21 41.38 2.59
C ASP A 513 -1.78 40.19 3.39
N PRO A 514 -2.29 40.42 4.61
CA PRO A 514 -2.86 39.35 5.44
C PRO A 514 -4.00 38.55 4.79
N SER A 515 -4.67 39.13 3.78
CA SER A 515 -5.74 38.44 3.03
C SER A 515 -5.21 37.47 1.97
N TRP A 516 -3.91 37.46 1.68
CA TRP A 516 -3.32 36.63 0.65
C TRP A 516 -2.84 35.31 1.22
N GLU A 517 -3.76 34.49 1.64
CA GLU A 517 -3.45 33.10 1.98
C GLU A 517 -3.48 32.23 0.73
N ARG A 518 -2.48 31.38 0.58
CA ARG A 518 -2.33 30.47 -0.56
C ARG A 518 -3.45 29.42 -0.53
N ALA A 519 -4.40 29.50 -1.45
CA ALA A 519 -5.30 28.39 -1.71
C ALA A 519 -4.50 27.24 -2.34
N SER A 520 -4.56 26.05 -1.73
CA SER A 520 -3.97 24.83 -2.27
C SER A 520 -4.50 24.57 -3.68
N GLY A 521 -3.71 24.85 -4.72
CA GLY A 521 -4.09 24.68 -6.13
C GLY A 521 -3.57 25.77 -7.08
N SER A 522 -3.08 26.92 -6.59
CA SER A 522 -2.61 28.03 -7.42
C SER A 522 -1.28 27.79 -8.14
N GLN A 523 -0.52 26.75 -7.80
CA GLN A 523 0.76 26.43 -8.44
C GLN A 523 0.68 26.14 -9.95
N GLN A 524 -0.48 25.74 -10.44
CA GLN A 524 -0.66 25.37 -11.85
C GLN A 524 -0.86 26.59 -12.76
N ILE A 525 -1.42 27.68 -12.23
CA ILE A 525 -1.72 28.91 -12.97
C ILE A 525 -0.43 29.69 -13.30
N GLU A 526 0.52 29.73 -12.39
CA GLU A 526 1.77 30.46 -12.50
C GLU A 526 2.71 29.90 -13.61
N ARG A 527 2.81 28.55 -13.71
CA ARG A 527 3.60 27.91 -14.79
C ARG A 527 2.99 28.12 -16.17
N THR A 528 1.67 28.16 -16.26
CA THR A 528 0.95 28.34 -17.53
C THR A 528 1.08 29.78 -18.01
N LEU A 529 0.90 30.78 -17.14
CA LEU A 529 0.98 32.20 -17.51
C LEU A 529 2.41 32.63 -17.90
N THR A 530 3.43 32.15 -17.19
CA THR A 530 4.84 32.40 -17.54
C THR A 530 5.22 31.75 -18.87
N ALA A 531 4.65 30.58 -19.20
CA ALA A 531 4.85 29.91 -20.48
C ALA A 531 4.14 30.67 -21.64
N GLU A 532 2.92 31.16 -21.38
CA GLU A 532 2.11 31.89 -22.35
C GLU A 532 2.63 33.31 -22.60
N LEU A 533 3.10 34.00 -21.56
CA LEU A 533 3.82 35.28 -21.74
C LEU A 533 5.11 35.14 -22.55
N LYS A 534 5.80 34.00 -22.46
CA LYS A 534 6.94 33.70 -23.35
C LYS A 534 6.55 33.49 -24.80
N GLN A 535 5.33 33.03 -25.10
CA GLN A 535 4.82 32.89 -26.48
C GLN A 535 4.42 34.22 -27.10
N VAL A 536 3.93 35.17 -26.30
CA VAL A 536 3.57 36.53 -26.78
C VAL A 536 4.79 37.38 -27.08
N HIS A 537 5.95 37.05 -26.52
CA HIS A 537 7.21 37.80 -26.73
C HIS A 537 8.27 36.98 -27.48
N GLN A 538 7.92 36.32 -28.59
CA GLN A 538 8.95 35.74 -29.50
C GLN A 538 9.91 36.79 -30.11
N ASP A 539 9.59 38.09 -30.03
CA ASP A 539 10.40 39.19 -30.55
C ASP A 539 10.96 40.16 -29.49
N ALA A 540 10.76 39.93 -28.20
CA ALA A 540 11.28 40.81 -27.15
C ALA A 540 12.53 40.24 -26.49
N GLU A 541 13.60 40.99 -26.53
CA GLU A 541 14.90 40.73 -25.93
C GLU A 541 14.82 40.21 -24.50
N LYS A 542 15.73 39.30 -24.18
CA LYS A 542 16.02 38.72 -22.84
C LYS A 542 15.76 39.72 -21.72
N GLY A 543 14.75 39.45 -20.86
CA GLY A 543 14.74 40.10 -19.57
C GLY A 543 13.44 40.45 -18.86
N ALA A 544 12.26 40.21 -19.38
CA ALA A 544 11.01 40.42 -18.61
C ALA A 544 10.61 39.14 -17.88
N ARG A 545 11.24 38.89 -16.74
CA ARG A 545 10.84 37.84 -15.83
C ARG A 545 10.06 38.51 -14.71
N LEU A 546 8.76 38.16 -14.55
CA LEU A 546 7.95 38.58 -13.42
C LEU A 546 8.45 37.87 -12.17
N ASP A 547 8.60 38.62 -11.07
CA ASP A 547 9.07 38.03 -9.81
C ASP A 547 7.96 37.25 -9.10
N ILE A 548 6.80 37.89 -8.89
CA ILE A 548 5.61 37.22 -8.31
C ILE A 548 4.37 37.77 -9.01
N GLU A 549 3.46 36.87 -9.40
CA GLU A 549 2.15 37.22 -9.91
C GLU A 549 1.08 36.61 -9.01
N TYR A 550 0.07 37.39 -8.63
CA TYR A 550 -1.02 36.96 -7.76
C TYR A 550 -2.38 37.46 -8.28
N LYS A 551 -3.37 36.59 -8.29
CA LYS A 551 -4.77 36.94 -8.56
C LYS A 551 -5.57 36.87 -7.29
N THR A 552 -6.22 37.97 -6.89
CA THR A 552 -7.10 37.97 -5.75
C THR A 552 -8.42 37.27 -6.04
N ILE A 553 -9.11 36.81 -5.01
CA ILE A 553 -10.45 36.23 -5.14
C ILE A 553 -11.45 37.28 -5.71
N ALA A 554 -11.20 38.57 -5.47
CA ALA A 554 -11.98 39.68 -6.02
C ALA A 554 -11.71 39.95 -7.50
N GLY A 555 -10.78 39.22 -8.14
CA GLY A 555 -10.46 39.34 -9.55
C GLY A 555 -9.43 40.40 -9.88
N GLN A 556 -8.75 41.00 -8.91
CA GLN A 556 -7.60 41.89 -9.17
C GLN A 556 -6.38 41.07 -9.59
N HIS A 557 -5.58 41.64 -10.46
CA HIS A 557 -4.31 41.06 -10.91
C HIS A 557 -3.16 41.88 -10.34
N ILE A 558 -2.35 41.31 -9.48
CA ILE A 558 -1.25 41.99 -8.78
C ILE A 558 0.06 41.41 -9.24
N ILE A 559 0.95 42.30 -9.66
CA ILE A 559 2.31 42.00 -10.08
C ILE A 559 3.25 42.58 -9.04
N ILE A 560 4.13 41.76 -8.48
CA ILE A 560 5.13 42.20 -7.51
C ILE A 560 6.50 42.08 -8.17
N GLU A 561 7.16 43.19 -8.31
CA GLU A 561 8.52 43.27 -8.79
C GLU A 561 9.45 43.63 -7.64
N MET A 562 10.47 42.83 -7.44
CA MET A 562 11.41 42.98 -6.34
C MET A 562 12.77 43.46 -6.82
N LYS A 563 13.44 44.22 -5.99
CA LYS A 563 14.85 44.55 -6.15
C LYS A 563 15.61 44.15 -4.90
N ARG A 564 16.84 43.72 -5.09
CA ARG A 564 17.70 43.39 -3.92
C ARG A 564 17.70 44.56 -2.92
N PRO A 565 17.75 44.28 -1.60
CA PRO A 565 17.57 45.30 -0.57
C PRO A 565 18.52 46.51 -0.68
N LYS A 566 19.73 46.33 -1.20
CA LYS A 566 20.71 47.46 -1.36
C LYS A 566 20.66 48.11 -2.75
N VAL A 567 19.84 47.62 -3.68
CA VAL A 567 19.69 48.24 -5.01
C VAL A 567 18.78 49.45 -4.92
N LYS A 568 19.16 50.54 -5.57
CA LYS A 568 18.42 51.81 -5.64
C LYS A 568 18.07 52.12 -7.07
N PRO A 569 16.91 51.65 -7.60
CA PRO A 569 16.47 51.99 -8.94
C PRO A 569 16.02 53.46 -9.03
N SER A 570 16.08 54.08 -10.20
CA SER A 570 15.44 55.36 -10.44
C SER A 570 13.92 55.20 -10.64
N ILE A 571 13.18 56.30 -10.50
CA ILE A 571 11.72 56.26 -10.73
C ILE A 571 11.41 55.95 -12.20
N GLU A 572 12.24 56.50 -13.12
CA GLU A 572 12.10 56.28 -14.56
C GLU A 572 12.26 54.80 -14.93
N GLU A 573 13.27 54.14 -14.34
CA GLU A 573 13.48 52.69 -14.54
C GLU A 573 12.26 51.89 -14.08
N LEU A 574 11.69 52.19 -12.90
CA LEU A 574 10.51 51.55 -12.39
C LEU A 574 9.27 51.76 -13.27
N VAL A 575 9.07 53.01 -13.75
CA VAL A 575 7.94 53.32 -14.61
C VAL A 575 8.03 52.61 -15.95
N VAL A 576 9.23 52.56 -16.57
CA VAL A 576 9.45 51.80 -17.79
C VAL A 576 9.17 50.31 -17.60
N GLN A 577 9.64 49.74 -16.50
CA GLN A 577 9.46 48.33 -16.16
C GLN A 577 7.98 48.02 -15.91
N GLY A 578 7.30 48.79 -15.04
CA GLY A 578 5.88 48.60 -14.73
C GLY A 578 4.98 48.73 -15.96
N ARG A 579 5.28 49.68 -16.86
CA ARG A 579 4.56 49.83 -18.12
C ARG A 579 4.68 48.61 -19.01
N LYS A 580 5.88 48.01 -19.10
CA LYS A 580 6.09 46.76 -19.85
C LYS A 580 5.18 45.63 -19.30
N TYR A 581 5.10 45.49 -17.99
CA TYR A 581 4.24 44.46 -17.35
C TYR A 581 2.76 44.70 -17.62
N LEU A 582 2.28 45.94 -17.43
CA LEU A 582 0.89 46.28 -17.70
C LEU A 582 0.47 45.99 -19.15
N VAL A 583 1.34 46.35 -20.11
CA VAL A 583 1.07 46.08 -21.53
C VAL A 583 1.04 44.59 -21.81
N ALA A 584 2.02 43.83 -21.29
CA ALA A 584 2.10 42.40 -21.50
C ALA A 584 0.85 41.65 -20.92
N VAL A 585 0.46 41.97 -19.70
CA VAL A 585 -0.70 41.33 -19.06
C VAL A 585 -2.02 41.73 -19.72
N LYS A 586 -2.20 43.00 -20.09
CA LYS A 586 -3.37 43.45 -20.84
C LYS A 586 -3.49 42.76 -22.20
N GLN A 587 -2.37 42.59 -22.89
CA GLN A 587 -2.33 41.90 -24.17
C GLN A 587 -2.63 40.42 -24.03
N TRP A 588 -2.14 39.78 -22.96
CA TRP A 588 -2.48 38.40 -22.66
C TRP A 588 -3.98 38.20 -22.40
N TYR A 589 -4.62 39.05 -21.59
CA TYR A 589 -6.07 39.00 -21.37
C TYR A 589 -6.87 39.24 -22.66
N HIS A 590 -6.37 40.14 -23.53
CA HIS A 590 -6.98 40.37 -24.82
C HIS A 590 -6.96 39.13 -25.72
N ASN A 591 -5.84 38.39 -25.69
CA ASN A 591 -5.66 37.15 -26.45
C ASN A 591 -6.35 35.96 -25.81
N ASN A 592 -6.67 36.01 -24.51
CA ASN A 592 -7.30 34.95 -23.73
C ASN A 592 -8.57 35.43 -23.01
N PRO A 593 -9.65 35.82 -23.75
CA PRO A 593 -10.86 36.39 -23.16
C PRO A 593 -11.55 35.44 -22.14
N ALA A 594 -11.43 34.14 -22.33
CA ALA A 594 -11.99 33.14 -21.42
C ALA A 594 -11.33 33.14 -20.02
N SER A 595 -10.15 33.73 -19.88
CA SER A 595 -9.43 33.87 -18.62
C SER A 595 -9.79 35.12 -17.82
N CYS A 596 -10.67 35.98 -18.38
CA CYS A 596 -11.13 37.19 -17.71
C CYS A 596 -12.12 36.85 -16.60
N PRO A 597 -11.88 37.27 -15.33
CA PRO A 597 -12.69 36.85 -14.17
C PRO A 597 -14.10 37.49 -14.15
N MET A 598 -14.36 38.59 -14.84
CA MET A 598 -15.63 39.31 -14.86
C MET A 598 -16.14 39.51 -16.30
N ASN A 599 -16.97 38.59 -16.80
CA ASN A 599 -17.73 38.75 -18.05
C ASN A 599 -16.95 39.34 -19.23
N GLY A 600 -15.69 38.95 -19.40
CA GLY A 600 -14.85 39.40 -20.51
C GLY A 600 -14.16 40.77 -20.29
N LYS A 601 -14.28 41.38 -19.13
CA LYS A 601 -13.53 42.61 -18.80
C LYS A 601 -12.15 42.24 -18.22
N ILE A 602 -11.14 42.98 -18.72
CA ILE A 602 -9.78 42.89 -18.18
C ILE A 602 -9.82 43.34 -16.71
N PRO A 603 -9.27 42.58 -15.76
CA PRO A 603 -9.25 42.96 -14.34
C PRO A 603 -8.36 44.19 -14.12
N ASP A 604 -8.56 44.86 -12.99
CA ASP A 604 -7.65 45.90 -12.54
C ASP A 604 -6.28 45.25 -12.24
N ILE A 605 -5.23 45.86 -12.82
CA ILE A 605 -3.85 45.39 -12.70
C ILE A 605 -3.10 46.41 -11.85
N GLU A 606 -2.59 45.94 -10.72
CA GLU A 606 -1.74 46.72 -9.83
C GLU A 606 -0.29 46.22 -9.88
N VAL A 607 0.69 47.13 -9.90
CA VAL A 607 2.10 46.79 -9.82
C VAL A 607 2.67 47.26 -8.48
N ILE A 608 3.26 46.35 -7.72
CA ILE A 608 3.93 46.65 -6.44
C ILE A 608 5.43 46.51 -6.64
N PHE A 609 6.16 47.58 -6.44
CA PHE A 609 7.63 47.54 -6.40
C PHE A 609 8.09 47.36 -4.95
N LEU A 610 8.72 46.23 -4.64
CA LEU A 610 9.29 45.96 -3.35
C LEU A 610 10.79 46.27 -3.33
N LEU A 611 11.17 47.27 -2.58
CA LEU A 611 12.51 47.90 -2.64
C LEU A 611 13.15 47.98 -1.25
N GLY A 612 14.48 48.08 -1.22
CA GLY A 612 15.18 48.41 0.03
C GLY A 612 14.98 49.86 0.49
N LYS A 613 14.91 50.78 -0.45
CA LYS A 613 14.61 52.19 -0.22
C LYS A 613 13.86 52.77 -1.38
N ALA A 614 12.96 53.70 -1.11
CA ALA A 614 12.25 54.43 -2.14
C ALA A 614 13.26 55.22 -3.03
N PRO A 615 12.96 55.40 -4.33
CA PRO A 615 13.77 56.20 -5.23
C PRO A 615 13.90 57.65 -4.74
N SER A 616 15.07 58.21 -4.89
CA SER A 616 15.28 59.64 -4.60
C SER A 616 14.49 60.51 -5.60
N LEU A 617 14.04 61.67 -5.14
CA LEU A 617 13.44 62.64 -6.03
C LEU A 617 14.48 63.12 -7.06
N PRO A 618 14.12 63.26 -8.34
CA PRO A 618 15.00 63.87 -9.30
C PRO A 618 15.28 65.35 -8.96
N PRO A 619 16.41 65.92 -9.33
CA PRO A 619 16.72 67.34 -9.09
C PRO A 619 15.63 68.23 -9.67
N PHE A 620 15.20 69.22 -8.89
CA PHE A 620 14.21 70.24 -9.21
C PHE A 620 12.75 69.79 -9.32
N GLU A 621 12.43 68.54 -8.97
CA GLU A 621 11.05 68.04 -8.94
C GLU A 621 10.42 68.18 -7.54
N GLY A 622 9.10 68.32 -7.47
CA GLY A 622 8.33 68.42 -6.23
C GLY A 622 8.16 67.06 -5.54
N ASP A 623 7.82 67.10 -4.24
CA ASP A 623 7.72 65.90 -3.36
C ASP A 623 6.70 64.82 -3.88
N ASP A 624 5.73 65.24 -4.69
CA ASP A 624 4.71 64.35 -5.29
C ASP A 624 5.10 63.76 -6.63
N TYR A 625 6.29 64.12 -7.19
CA TYR A 625 6.71 63.63 -8.50
C TYR A 625 6.70 62.11 -8.65
N ASN A 626 7.39 61.42 -7.75
CA ASN A 626 7.47 59.95 -7.80
C ASN A 626 6.06 59.31 -7.69
N ALA A 627 5.18 59.84 -6.85
CA ALA A 627 3.83 59.36 -6.69
C ALA A 627 3.01 59.48 -7.98
N LYS A 628 3.07 60.66 -8.65
CA LYS A 628 2.38 60.89 -9.93
C LYS A 628 2.89 59.97 -11.06
N GLN A 629 4.20 59.72 -11.08
CA GLN A 629 4.78 58.80 -12.06
C GLN A 629 4.28 57.39 -11.89
N LEU A 630 4.19 56.90 -10.63
CA LEU A 630 3.67 55.58 -10.32
C LEU A 630 2.18 55.46 -10.56
N GLU A 631 1.38 56.50 -10.25
CA GLU A 631 -0.07 56.51 -10.52
C GLU A 631 -0.36 56.29 -11.99
N SER A 632 0.49 56.84 -12.89
CA SER A 632 0.34 56.69 -14.36
C SER A 632 0.42 55.24 -14.84
N ILE A 633 0.95 54.35 -14.04
CA ILE A 633 1.12 52.92 -14.30
C ILE A 633 0.43 52.04 -13.26
N HIS A 634 -0.53 52.58 -12.50
CA HIS A 634 -1.20 51.85 -11.43
C HIS A 634 -0.22 51.08 -10.50
N ALA A 635 0.86 51.75 -10.10
CA ALA A 635 1.90 51.14 -9.30
C ALA A 635 2.07 51.84 -7.95
N ARG A 636 2.57 51.11 -6.98
CA ARG A 636 3.02 51.63 -5.70
C ARG A 636 4.37 51.04 -5.29
N ILE A 637 5.08 51.76 -4.45
CA ILE A 637 6.31 51.28 -3.82
C ILE A 637 5.99 50.87 -2.40
N MET A 638 6.57 49.73 -2.01
CA MET A 638 6.62 49.22 -0.65
C MET A 638 8.09 48.96 -0.32
N THR A 639 8.56 49.40 0.84
CA THR A 639 9.92 49.03 1.26
C THR A 639 9.92 47.76 2.11
N TYR A 640 11.03 47.03 2.10
CA TYR A 640 11.19 45.87 2.97
C TYR A 640 11.01 46.27 4.45
N THR A 641 11.48 47.45 4.84
CA THR A 641 11.34 47.98 6.19
C THR A 641 9.88 48.23 6.55
N ASP A 642 9.11 48.86 5.64
CA ASP A 642 7.68 49.11 5.86
C ASP A 642 6.92 47.78 5.95
N LEU A 643 7.19 46.83 5.07
CA LEU A 643 6.58 45.52 5.07
C LEU A 643 6.80 44.79 6.40
N ILE A 644 8.04 44.71 6.86
CA ILE A 644 8.41 44.07 8.13
C ILE A 644 7.75 44.80 9.33
N THR A 645 7.78 46.13 9.31
CA THR A 645 7.21 46.96 10.41
C THR A 645 5.70 46.77 10.49
N GLN A 646 4.99 46.86 9.38
CA GLN A 646 3.52 46.65 9.29
C GLN A 646 3.15 45.22 9.72
N SER A 647 3.90 44.21 9.23
CA SER A 647 3.66 42.83 9.62
C SER A 647 3.89 42.61 11.12
N LYS A 648 4.94 43.14 11.72
CA LYS A 648 5.21 43.05 13.15
C LYS A 648 4.12 43.75 13.98
N GLN A 649 3.73 44.94 13.56
CA GLN A 649 2.73 45.74 14.29
C GLN A 649 1.38 45.02 14.37
N ALA A 650 0.93 44.42 13.28
CA ALA A 650 -0.32 43.66 13.23
C ALA A 650 -0.40 42.49 14.23
N TYR A 651 0.76 41.91 14.58
CA TYR A 651 0.82 40.79 15.54
C TYR A 651 1.23 41.19 16.95
N ASN A 652 2.00 42.26 17.10
CA ASN A 652 2.47 42.73 18.44
C ASN A 652 1.33 43.25 19.33
N GLU A 653 0.32 43.91 18.78
CA GLU A 653 -0.85 44.36 19.53
C GLU A 653 -1.63 43.18 20.14
N TYR A 654 -1.67 42.05 19.39
CA TYR A 654 -2.29 40.83 19.87
C TYR A 654 -1.48 40.15 20.97
N VAL A 655 -0.13 40.11 20.86
CA VAL A 655 0.76 39.51 21.88
C VAL A 655 0.76 40.34 23.17
N ALA A 656 0.72 41.65 23.09
CA ALA A 656 0.71 42.56 24.26
C ALA A 656 -0.57 42.45 25.11
N SER A 657 -1.72 42.13 24.49
CA SER A 657 -3.02 41.98 25.21
C SER A 657 -3.15 40.68 26.02
N ARG A 658 -2.12 39.80 26.02
CA ARG A 658 -2.22 38.42 26.52
C ARG A 658 -1.23 38.03 27.61
N SER A 659 -1.00 38.92 28.63
CA SER A 659 -0.18 38.58 29.80
C SER A 659 -0.68 37.39 30.65
N GLU A 660 -1.96 36.98 30.52
CA GLU A 660 -2.50 35.77 31.17
C GLU A 660 -2.10 34.46 30.43
N SER A 661 -1.80 34.52 29.13
CA SER A 661 -1.38 33.38 28.34
C SER A 661 0.01 32.84 28.77
N ASP A 662 0.89 33.68 29.34
CA ASP A 662 2.22 33.27 29.78
C ASP A 662 2.19 32.28 30.96
N ARG A 663 1.13 32.31 31.76
CA ARG A 663 0.94 31.35 32.86
C ARG A 663 0.69 29.93 32.36
N ILE A 664 -0.09 29.79 31.30
CA ILE A 664 -0.39 28.50 30.68
C ILE A 664 0.83 27.99 29.88
N LYS A 665 1.56 28.91 29.25
CA LYS A 665 2.77 28.60 28.51
C LYS A 665 3.85 27.97 29.40
N ASN A 666 4.04 28.49 30.64
CA ASN A 666 4.98 27.94 31.59
C ASN A 666 4.66 26.50 32.05
N ILE A 667 3.39 26.09 31.99
CA ILE A 667 2.98 24.71 32.28
C ILE A 667 3.28 23.82 31.07
N ILE A 668 3.01 24.30 29.88
CA ILE A 668 3.21 23.55 28.62
C ILE A 668 4.70 23.42 28.25
N ASP A 669 5.51 24.42 28.53
CA ASP A 669 6.96 24.40 28.26
C ASP A 669 7.72 23.36 29.10
N LYS A 670 7.13 22.92 30.22
CA LYS A 670 7.64 21.80 31.02
C LYS A 670 7.24 20.42 30.46
N ILE A 671 6.22 20.34 29.61
CA ILE A 671 5.87 19.18 28.81
C ILE A 671 6.76 19.15 27.54
#